data_9b95b83a09cc2e763dea6e3f80048c5e
#
_entry.id   9b95b83a09cc2e763dea6e3f80048c5e
#
_cell.length_a   1.000
_cell.length_b   1.000
_cell.length_c   1.000
_cell.angle_alpha   90.00
_cell.angle_beta   90.00
_cell.angle_gamma   90.00
#
_symmetry.space_group_name_H-M   'P 1'
#
loop_
_entity.id
_entity.type
_entity.pdbx_description
1 polymer ?
#
loop_
_entity_poly.entity_id
_entity_poly.type
_entity_poly.pdbx_seq_one_letter_code
_entity_poly.pdbx_strand_id
1 'polypeptide(L)'
;VRVYTESPPKLKKTAEHTIDLVIGVFDEASSFERAAIEKALHWGDGELKLRTETGSEQLFSTTSACPKCGFSVPELDPRWFSFNTKQGRCETCEGHGVLHEEEREGRGKNAQVYVVESECTECHGARLAPIPRAVRVSGERYHELTGRSVTSALSRVKSWKFSGDTALVARPVVIELVRRLEFLDEVGLGYLALDRAASTLSGGEMQRLRLAAQLGAGLTGALYVLDEPTIGLHPRDTGRLLGNLRRLVDLGSTVLVVEHDIDTIRAADHLVDLGPSGGANGGHVVAQGSPRQVLTNVASPTGRALARAPEQRAALPVPRGHAMLELTGASEHNLKNVDISVPLGRFIVVAGVSGSGKSTLVRQVLLPAVRQKLKLVTDEPGAFSTLRGTEPVMRALSVDQSPIGRTPRSVPATFLGIWDLIRRVFAASPEAKVLGFDASRFSFNTPKGGRCTTCDGQGSLTHEMSFLPDVVTACPACGGQRFEPQTLGVRYKGLSAGDVLALTAEQAVSVFENHPKIVAPLRTLCDLGAGYITLGQGSHTLSGGEAQRLKLAAELTAGARHEHTLYVLDEPTTGLHVADVEKLVHVLGRLVDRGDTLVVIEHHPQVMAGADWLIELGPEGGDAGGRIVAQGPPRDVAKKKTATGVVLSAEMSL
;
A
#
# COMPACT_ATOMS: atom_id res chain seq x y z
N VAL A 1 -21.06 14.17 -45.27
CA VAL A 1 -20.38 15.45 -45.18
C VAL A 1 -21.24 16.49 -45.90
N ARG A 2 -21.44 17.62 -45.31
CA ARG A 2 -22.16 18.75 -45.91
C ARG A 2 -21.13 19.85 -46.19
N VAL A 3 -21.06 20.30 -47.43
CA VAL A 3 -20.22 21.42 -47.82
C VAL A 3 -21.06 22.69 -47.68
N TYR A 4 -20.51 23.70 -46.99
CA TYR A 4 -21.17 24.99 -46.77
C TYR A 4 -20.32 26.08 -47.42
N THR A 5 -20.94 26.87 -48.30
CA THR A 5 -20.22 27.89 -49.10
C THR A 5 -20.40 29.33 -48.52
N GLU A 6 -21.47 29.62 -47.76
CA GLU A 6 -21.78 30.99 -47.35
C GLU A 6 -22.11 31.17 -45.85
N SER A 7 -22.56 30.13 -45.16
CA SER A 7 -22.88 30.22 -43.73
C SER A 7 -22.71 28.89 -43.02
N PRO A 8 -21.76 28.77 -42.10
CA PRO A 8 -21.59 27.52 -41.33
C PRO A 8 -22.84 27.26 -40.44
N PRO A 9 -23.23 25.99 -40.26
CA PRO A 9 -24.35 25.66 -39.38
C PRO A 9 -24.02 26.02 -37.93
N LYS A 10 -25.05 26.27 -37.11
CA LYS A 10 -24.88 26.39 -35.68
C LYS A 10 -24.46 25.03 -35.11
N LEU A 11 -23.20 24.92 -34.71
CA LEU A 11 -22.64 23.72 -34.12
C LEU A 11 -23.07 23.61 -32.65
N LYS A 12 -23.34 22.39 -32.19
CA LYS A 12 -23.64 22.12 -30.77
C LYS A 12 -22.36 22.33 -29.94
N LYS A 13 -22.40 23.22 -28.96
CA LYS A 13 -21.26 23.56 -28.08
C LYS A 13 -20.72 22.36 -27.26
N THR A 14 -21.50 21.30 -27.11
CA THR A 14 -21.19 20.10 -26.30
C THR A 14 -20.72 18.92 -27.14
N ALA A 15 -20.58 19.07 -28.47
CA ALA A 15 -20.12 18.01 -29.35
C ALA A 15 -18.81 18.39 -30.02
N GLU A 16 -17.93 17.44 -30.22
CA GLU A 16 -16.72 17.62 -31.04
C GLU A 16 -17.12 17.67 -32.51
N HIS A 17 -16.54 18.61 -33.23
CA HIS A 17 -16.79 18.80 -34.66
C HIS A 17 -15.46 18.84 -35.40
N THR A 18 -15.37 18.08 -36.49
CA THR A 18 -14.26 18.20 -37.45
C THR A 18 -14.69 19.17 -38.54
N ILE A 19 -13.89 20.19 -38.76
CA ILE A 19 -14.14 21.22 -39.78
C ILE A 19 -12.97 21.17 -40.78
N ASP A 20 -13.25 20.80 -42.01
CA ASP A 20 -12.27 20.77 -43.08
C ASP A 20 -12.53 21.93 -44.05
N LEU A 21 -11.45 22.59 -44.49
CA LEU A 21 -11.51 23.61 -45.55
C LEU A 21 -11.37 22.91 -46.90
N VAL A 22 -12.42 22.99 -47.73
CA VAL A 22 -12.39 22.41 -49.08
C VAL A 22 -11.74 23.41 -50.03
N ILE A 23 -10.58 23.05 -50.57
CA ILE A 23 -9.81 23.89 -51.53
C ILE A 23 -10.24 23.68 -52.97
N GLY A 24 -10.72 22.47 -53.31
CA GLY A 24 -11.19 22.15 -54.67
C GLY A 24 -11.97 20.86 -54.71
N VAL A 25 -12.83 20.71 -55.69
CA VAL A 25 -13.56 19.47 -56.04
C VAL A 25 -13.18 19.13 -57.47
N PHE A 26 -12.76 17.91 -57.71
CA PHE A 26 -12.23 17.45 -59.01
C PHE A 26 -13.01 16.21 -59.43
N ASP A 27 -13.38 16.16 -60.73
CA ASP A 27 -13.98 14.98 -61.33
C ASP A 27 -12.88 14.03 -61.85
N GLU A 28 -13.17 12.75 -62.04
CA GLU A 28 -12.20 11.74 -62.53
C GLU A 28 -11.52 12.09 -63.85
N ALA A 29 -12.17 12.93 -64.67
CA ALA A 29 -11.66 13.39 -65.97
C ALA A 29 -10.74 14.62 -65.89
N SER A 30 -10.67 15.33 -64.78
CA SER A 30 -9.87 16.53 -64.59
C SER A 30 -8.55 16.20 -63.89
N SER A 31 -7.41 16.65 -64.47
CA SER A 31 -6.14 16.55 -63.77
C SER A 31 -6.11 17.50 -62.59
N PHE A 32 -5.60 17.07 -61.44
CA PHE A 32 -5.37 17.94 -60.30
C PHE A 32 -4.50 19.13 -60.68
N GLU A 33 -5.04 20.34 -60.55
CA GLU A 33 -4.24 21.54 -60.76
C GLU A 33 -3.18 21.67 -59.66
N ARG A 34 -1.92 21.79 -60.06
CA ARG A 34 -0.79 21.97 -59.13
C ARG A 34 -1.03 23.13 -58.16
N ALA A 35 -1.66 24.22 -58.63
CA ALA A 35 -2.01 25.38 -57.83
C ALA A 35 -3.00 25.06 -56.69
N ALA A 36 -3.93 24.12 -56.90
CA ALA A 36 -4.86 23.69 -55.86
C ALA A 36 -4.15 22.86 -54.80
N ILE A 37 -3.21 22.00 -55.19
CA ILE A 37 -2.39 21.21 -54.25
C ILE A 37 -1.49 22.14 -53.43
N GLU A 38 -0.79 23.07 -54.08
CA GLU A 38 0.08 24.06 -53.39
C GLU A 38 -0.74 24.94 -52.41
N LYS A 39 -1.94 25.35 -52.82
CA LYS A 39 -2.86 26.11 -51.96
C LYS A 39 -3.36 25.28 -50.76
N ALA A 40 -3.70 24.00 -50.97
CA ALA A 40 -4.12 23.10 -49.91
C ALA A 40 -3.00 22.86 -48.90
N LEU A 41 -1.77 22.59 -49.39
CA LEU A 41 -0.59 22.42 -48.52
C LEU A 41 -0.23 23.69 -47.75
N HIS A 42 -0.40 24.88 -48.39
CA HIS A 42 -0.15 26.15 -47.72
C HIS A 42 -1.14 26.42 -46.57
N TRP A 43 -2.43 26.18 -46.80
CA TRP A 43 -3.45 26.38 -45.76
C TRP A 43 -3.47 25.28 -44.69
N GLY A 44 -2.97 24.08 -45.04
CA GLY A 44 -2.89 22.92 -44.13
C GLY A 44 -1.52 22.73 -43.50
N ASP A 45 -0.63 23.76 -43.53
CA ASP A 45 0.74 23.69 -42.96
C ASP A 45 1.54 22.44 -43.45
N GLY A 46 1.42 22.16 -44.72
CA GLY A 46 2.09 21.02 -45.34
C GLY A 46 1.28 19.72 -45.33
N GLU A 47 0.06 19.74 -44.88
CA GLU A 47 -0.87 18.61 -44.90
C GLU A 47 -2.10 18.90 -45.78
N LEU A 48 -2.58 17.84 -46.48
CA LEU A 48 -3.85 17.88 -47.18
C LEU A 48 -4.57 16.53 -47.08
N LYS A 49 -5.88 16.56 -47.15
CA LYS A 49 -6.73 15.37 -47.21
C LYS A 49 -7.38 15.25 -48.58
N LEU A 50 -7.25 14.08 -49.17
CA LEU A 50 -8.02 13.72 -50.35
C LEU A 50 -9.21 12.86 -49.89
N ARG A 51 -10.42 13.25 -50.30
CA ARG A 51 -11.63 12.51 -50.01
C ARG A 51 -12.32 12.07 -51.27
N THR A 52 -12.66 10.79 -51.37
CA THR A 52 -13.41 10.26 -52.50
C THR A 52 -14.92 10.38 -52.26
N GLU A 53 -15.74 10.28 -53.32
CA GLU A 53 -17.21 10.25 -53.21
C GLU A 53 -17.71 9.08 -52.32
N THR A 54 -16.99 7.97 -52.30
CA THR A 54 -17.28 6.81 -51.44
C THR A 54 -17.01 7.05 -49.99
N GLY A 55 -16.45 8.23 -49.62
CA GLY A 55 -16.15 8.62 -48.24
C GLY A 55 -14.80 8.17 -47.72
N SER A 56 -13.96 7.52 -48.54
CA SER A 56 -12.58 7.16 -48.14
C SER A 56 -11.75 8.45 -48.08
N GLU A 57 -10.95 8.59 -47.01
CA GLU A 57 -10.06 9.72 -46.78
C GLU A 57 -8.60 9.26 -46.81
N GLN A 58 -7.75 10.01 -47.48
CA GLN A 58 -6.31 9.81 -47.49
C GLN A 58 -5.60 11.11 -47.13
N LEU A 59 -4.77 11.07 -46.10
CA LEU A 59 -3.95 12.19 -45.66
C LEU A 59 -2.60 12.16 -46.37
N PHE A 60 -2.19 13.32 -46.89
CA PHE A 60 -0.86 13.55 -47.47
C PHE A 60 -0.15 14.64 -46.67
N SER A 61 1.14 14.44 -46.42
CA SER A 61 1.99 15.42 -45.74
C SER A 61 3.33 15.54 -46.44
N THR A 62 3.83 16.76 -46.59
CA THR A 62 5.15 17.02 -47.16
C THR A 62 6.27 16.80 -46.15
N THR A 63 5.96 16.78 -44.87
CA THR A 63 6.95 16.67 -43.76
C THR A 63 6.98 15.32 -43.11
N SER A 64 5.85 14.58 -43.11
CA SER A 64 5.64 13.37 -42.30
C SER A 64 5.13 12.17 -43.10
N ALA A 65 5.32 12.16 -44.46
CA ALA A 65 4.89 11.07 -45.33
C ALA A 65 5.93 9.93 -45.39
N CYS A 66 5.45 8.70 -45.34
CA CYS A 66 6.29 7.52 -45.51
C CYS A 66 6.69 7.36 -46.99
N PRO A 67 7.98 7.35 -47.33
CA PRO A 67 8.41 7.29 -48.74
C PRO A 67 8.09 5.93 -49.40
N LYS A 68 7.78 4.88 -48.64
CA LYS A 68 7.48 3.55 -49.16
C LYS A 68 6.00 3.31 -49.41
N CYS A 69 5.10 3.78 -48.53
CA CYS A 69 3.67 3.48 -48.61
C CYS A 69 2.78 4.72 -48.74
N GLY A 70 3.36 5.93 -48.72
CA GLY A 70 2.60 7.19 -48.78
C GLY A 70 1.76 7.52 -47.56
N PHE A 71 1.82 6.71 -46.49
CA PHE A 71 1.08 6.98 -45.26
C PHE A 71 1.63 8.27 -44.64
N SER A 72 0.74 9.23 -44.35
CA SER A 72 1.09 10.50 -43.72
C SER A 72 0.71 10.48 -42.27
N VAL A 73 1.62 10.96 -41.43
CA VAL A 73 1.39 11.14 -39.98
C VAL A 73 1.14 12.62 -39.72
N PRO A 74 0.06 13.01 -39.02
CA PRO A 74 -0.15 14.39 -38.64
C PRO A 74 0.93 14.87 -37.66
N GLU A 75 1.05 16.21 -37.52
CA GLU A 75 1.99 16.77 -36.53
C GLU A 75 1.70 16.22 -35.13
N LEU A 76 2.78 15.73 -34.50
CA LEU A 76 2.66 15.07 -33.19
C LEU A 76 2.46 16.12 -32.09
N ASP A 77 1.30 16.10 -31.45
CA ASP A 77 1.00 16.90 -30.28
C ASP A 77 1.45 16.16 -29.01
N PRO A 78 2.05 16.83 -27.99
CA PRO A 78 2.41 16.21 -26.71
C PRO A 78 1.28 15.44 -26.03
N ARG A 79 0.02 15.85 -26.21
CA ARG A 79 -1.18 15.18 -25.70
C ARG A 79 -1.35 13.75 -26.22
N TRP A 80 -0.77 13.41 -27.36
CA TRP A 80 -0.81 12.07 -27.94
C TRP A 80 -0.01 11.05 -27.12
N PHE A 81 0.96 11.52 -26.33
CA PHE A 81 1.76 10.65 -25.45
C PHE A 81 1.16 10.51 -24.04
N SER A 82 -0.06 10.97 -23.84
CA SER A 82 -0.81 10.77 -22.61
C SER A 82 -1.91 9.73 -22.79
N PHE A 83 -1.84 8.64 -22.05
CA PHE A 83 -2.90 7.63 -22.03
C PHE A 83 -4.19 8.10 -21.30
N ASN A 84 -4.17 9.31 -20.68
CA ASN A 84 -5.33 9.94 -20.07
C ASN A 84 -6.10 10.84 -21.06
N THR A 85 -5.53 11.13 -22.23
CA THR A 85 -6.18 11.96 -23.25
C THR A 85 -6.87 11.08 -24.30
N LYS A 86 -7.97 11.57 -24.84
CA LYS A 86 -8.72 10.85 -25.87
C LYS A 86 -7.90 10.63 -27.17
N GLN A 87 -6.99 11.56 -27.48
CA GLN A 87 -6.14 11.48 -28.66
C GLN A 87 -4.98 10.48 -28.51
N GLY A 88 -4.49 10.29 -27.27
CA GLY A 88 -3.31 9.46 -27.00
C GLY A 88 -3.61 8.06 -26.52
N ARG A 89 -4.77 7.84 -25.94
CA ARG A 89 -5.12 6.56 -25.33
C ARG A 89 -5.48 5.48 -26.37
N CYS A 90 -5.21 4.24 -26.05
CA CYS A 90 -5.75 3.11 -26.78
C CYS A 90 -7.28 3.12 -26.67
N GLU A 91 -7.99 3.04 -27.80
CA GLU A 91 -9.45 3.08 -27.81
C GLU A 91 -10.08 1.81 -27.19
N THR A 92 -9.44 0.66 -27.36
CA THR A 92 -9.96 -0.64 -26.89
C THR A 92 -9.99 -0.74 -25.36
N CYS A 93 -8.91 -0.30 -24.68
CA CYS A 93 -8.81 -0.36 -23.22
C CYS A 93 -8.95 1.02 -22.55
N GLU A 94 -9.29 2.05 -23.30
CA GLU A 94 -9.42 3.43 -22.83
C GLU A 94 -8.20 3.98 -22.05
N GLY A 95 -7.01 3.46 -22.35
CA GLY A 95 -5.76 3.83 -21.70
C GLY A 95 -5.44 3.04 -20.43
N HIS A 96 -6.25 2.03 -20.06
CA HIS A 96 -5.99 1.18 -18.90
C HIS A 96 -4.87 0.17 -19.12
N GLY A 97 -4.65 -0.28 -20.37
CA GLY A 97 -3.68 -1.33 -20.72
C GLY A 97 -4.21 -2.73 -20.51
N VAL A 98 -5.29 -2.87 -19.76
CA VAL A 98 -6.00 -4.12 -19.46
C VAL A 98 -7.48 -4.00 -19.84
N LEU A 99 -8.11 -5.13 -20.07
CA LEU A 99 -9.55 -5.27 -20.24
C LEU A 99 -10.13 -5.88 -18.96
N HIS A 100 -11.27 -5.35 -18.52
CA HIS A 100 -12.00 -5.86 -17.37
C HIS A 100 -13.19 -6.67 -17.87
N GLU A 101 -13.23 -7.96 -17.57
CA GLU A 101 -14.35 -8.84 -17.87
C GLU A 101 -15.03 -9.27 -16.58
N GLU A 102 -16.36 -9.10 -16.52
CA GLU A 102 -17.13 -9.57 -15.37
C GLU A 102 -17.46 -11.06 -15.57
N GLU A 103 -16.82 -11.92 -14.81
CA GLU A 103 -17.18 -13.32 -14.72
C GLU A 103 -18.16 -13.56 -13.57
N ARG A 104 -19.22 -14.33 -13.84
CA ARG A 104 -20.23 -14.70 -12.84
C ARG A 104 -20.09 -16.18 -12.50
N GLU A 105 -19.69 -16.46 -11.28
CA GLU A 105 -19.62 -17.81 -10.75
C GLU A 105 -20.83 -18.10 -9.86
N GLY A 106 -21.58 -19.17 -10.17
CA GLY A 106 -22.78 -19.57 -9.44
C GLY A 106 -24.10 -19.20 -10.14
N ARG A 107 -25.21 -19.71 -9.61
CA ARG A 107 -26.56 -19.47 -10.14
C ARG A 107 -27.47 -18.79 -9.12
N GLY A 108 -28.30 -17.84 -9.57
CA GLY A 108 -29.32 -17.17 -8.76
C GLY A 108 -28.77 -16.07 -7.85
N LYS A 109 -29.43 -15.86 -6.68
CA LYS A 109 -29.11 -14.75 -5.75
C LYS A 109 -27.74 -14.86 -5.05
N ASN A 110 -27.05 -15.98 -5.19
CA ASN A 110 -25.72 -16.24 -4.61
C ASN A 110 -24.60 -16.21 -5.67
N ALA A 111 -24.88 -15.76 -6.89
CA ALA A 111 -23.86 -15.58 -7.90
C ALA A 111 -22.87 -14.48 -7.43
N GLN A 112 -21.59 -14.82 -7.38
CA GLN A 112 -20.51 -13.85 -7.14
C GLN A 112 -20.03 -13.36 -8.49
N VAL A 113 -19.82 -12.04 -8.59
CA VAL A 113 -19.28 -11.40 -9.79
C VAL A 113 -17.81 -11.11 -9.48
N TYR A 114 -16.93 -11.66 -10.29
CA TYR A 114 -15.50 -11.40 -10.26
C TYR A 114 -15.13 -10.55 -11.47
N VAL A 115 -14.26 -9.59 -11.29
CA VAL A 115 -13.66 -8.83 -12.39
C VAL A 115 -12.33 -9.49 -12.70
N VAL A 116 -12.23 -10.09 -13.88
CA VAL A 116 -10.98 -10.67 -14.38
C VAL A 116 -10.31 -9.63 -15.27
N GLU A 117 -9.04 -9.35 -14.98
CA GLU A 117 -8.21 -8.45 -15.76
C GLU A 117 -7.38 -9.25 -16.77
N SER A 118 -7.51 -8.93 -18.06
CA SER A 118 -6.69 -9.48 -19.14
C SER A 118 -5.91 -8.39 -19.84
N GLU A 119 -4.74 -8.70 -20.38
CA GLU A 119 -3.95 -7.75 -21.16
C GLU A 119 -4.73 -7.30 -22.39
N CYS A 120 -4.72 -5.99 -22.69
CA CYS A 120 -5.41 -5.44 -23.86
C CYS A 120 -4.83 -6.02 -25.15
N THR A 121 -5.68 -6.66 -25.95
CA THR A 121 -5.30 -7.34 -27.20
C THR A 121 -4.79 -6.39 -28.28
N GLU A 122 -5.16 -5.09 -28.23
CA GLU A 122 -4.73 -4.09 -29.21
C GLU A 122 -3.40 -3.43 -28.84
N CYS A 123 -3.25 -2.94 -27.61
CA CYS A 123 -2.07 -2.17 -27.22
C CYS A 123 -1.04 -2.99 -26.46
N HIS A 124 -1.34 -4.22 -26.05
CA HIS A 124 -0.45 -5.09 -25.28
C HIS A 124 0.19 -4.35 -24.09
N GLY A 125 -0.66 -3.80 -23.22
CA GLY A 125 -0.24 -3.07 -22.03
C GLY A 125 0.32 -1.65 -22.28
N ALA A 126 0.61 -1.25 -23.52
CA ALA A 126 1.23 0.05 -23.84
C ALA A 126 0.33 1.27 -23.58
N ARG A 127 -0.97 1.09 -23.39
CA ARG A 127 -1.99 2.11 -23.08
C ARG A 127 -2.22 3.17 -24.16
N LEU A 128 -1.33 3.29 -25.15
CA LEU A 128 -1.33 4.32 -26.18
C LEU A 128 -1.95 3.83 -27.50
N ALA A 129 -2.51 4.78 -28.26
CA ALA A 129 -2.95 4.59 -29.63
C ALA A 129 -1.79 4.19 -30.56
N PRO A 130 -2.05 3.61 -31.76
CA PRO A 130 -0.99 3.06 -32.64
C PRO A 130 0.09 4.06 -33.03
N ILE A 131 -0.27 5.31 -33.38
CA ILE A 131 0.71 6.32 -33.84
C ILE A 131 1.68 6.71 -32.70
N PRO A 132 1.26 7.24 -31.53
CA PRO A 132 2.20 7.57 -30.46
C PRO A 132 2.96 6.36 -29.94
N ARG A 133 2.36 5.16 -29.99
CA ARG A 133 3.02 3.90 -29.63
C ARG A 133 4.19 3.56 -30.59
N ALA A 134 4.14 3.98 -31.84
CA ALA A 134 5.17 3.72 -32.81
C ALA A 134 6.36 4.71 -32.75
N VAL A 135 6.18 5.89 -32.16
CA VAL A 135 7.22 6.92 -32.07
C VAL A 135 8.40 6.46 -31.21
N ARG A 136 9.62 6.76 -31.68
CA ARG A 136 10.86 6.38 -31.00
C ARG A 136 11.72 7.61 -30.71
N VAL A 137 12.27 7.63 -29.50
CA VAL A 137 13.30 8.59 -29.08
C VAL A 137 14.58 7.81 -28.81
N SER A 138 15.67 8.14 -29.51
CA SER A 138 16.94 7.40 -29.44
C SER A 138 16.78 5.88 -29.63
N GLY A 139 15.86 5.49 -30.54
CA GLY A 139 15.58 4.10 -30.89
C GLY A 139 14.61 3.36 -30.00
N GLU A 140 14.11 3.98 -28.92
CA GLU A 140 13.21 3.38 -27.94
C GLU A 140 11.82 4.01 -27.96
N ARG A 141 10.77 3.23 -27.76
CA ARG A 141 9.39 3.69 -27.70
C ARG A 141 9.06 4.21 -26.30
N TYR A 142 8.03 5.07 -26.21
CA TYR A 142 7.59 5.64 -24.93
C TYR A 142 7.24 4.56 -23.90
N HIS A 143 6.43 3.58 -24.25
CA HIS A 143 6.03 2.51 -23.32
C HIS A 143 7.18 1.55 -22.97
N GLU A 144 8.17 1.38 -23.85
CA GLU A 144 9.39 0.62 -23.54
C GLU A 144 10.23 1.34 -22.47
N LEU A 145 10.28 2.68 -22.51
CA LEU A 145 10.95 3.49 -21.49
C LEU A 145 10.16 3.49 -20.17
N THR A 146 8.83 3.68 -20.21
CA THR A 146 8.00 3.75 -19.00
C THR A 146 7.82 2.40 -18.32
N GLY A 147 7.90 1.29 -19.05
CA GLY A 147 7.91 -0.07 -18.48
C GLY A 147 9.22 -0.43 -17.78
N ARG A 148 10.29 0.39 -17.93
CA ARG A 148 11.54 0.17 -17.19
C ARG A 148 11.41 0.60 -15.74
N SER A 149 12.21 -0.04 -14.88
CA SER A 149 12.45 0.48 -13.54
C SER A 149 13.12 1.86 -13.61
N VAL A 150 12.86 2.71 -12.60
CA VAL A 150 13.45 4.06 -12.48
C VAL A 150 14.97 4.03 -12.68
N THR A 151 15.69 3.10 -12.02
CA THR A 151 17.15 2.95 -12.15
C THR A 151 17.55 2.61 -13.60
N SER A 152 16.82 1.70 -14.25
CA SER A 152 17.07 1.31 -15.64
C SER A 152 16.75 2.45 -16.61
N ALA A 153 15.62 3.15 -16.40
CA ALA A 153 15.23 4.32 -17.20
C ALA A 153 16.25 5.46 -17.04
N LEU A 154 16.73 5.73 -15.82
CA LEU A 154 17.77 6.73 -15.54
C LEU A 154 19.05 6.43 -16.32
N SER A 155 19.53 5.19 -16.27
CA SER A 155 20.73 4.76 -17.00
C SER A 155 20.53 4.91 -18.51
N ARG A 156 19.34 4.59 -19.01
CA ARG A 156 18.98 4.69 -20.42
C ARG A 156 18.93 6.15 -20.88
N VAL A 157 18.25 7.04 -20.16
CA VAL A 157 18.14 8.46 -20.49
C VAL A 157 19.52 9.15 -20.46
N LYS A 158 20.39 8.81 -19.49
CA LYS A 158 21.77 9.31 -19.45
C LYS A 158 22.60 8.88 -20.67
N SER A 159 22.26 7.77 -21.32
CA SER A 159 22.95 7.29 -22.52
C SER A 159 22.48 7.96 -23.82
N TRP A 160 21.41 8.74 -23.81
CA TRP A 160 20.89 9.41 -24.99
C TRP A 160 21.87 10.45 -25.53
N LYS A 161 22.02 10.44 -26.85
CA LYS A 161 22.87 11.40 -27.55
C LYS A 161 22.07 12.09 -28.64
N PHE A 162 22.04 13.39 -28.61
CA PHE A 162 21.40 14.25 -29.59
C PHE A 162 22.45 15.12 -30.27
N SER A 163 22.24 15.47 -31.53
CA SER A 163 23.17 16.29 -32.33
C SER A 163 22.43 17.40 -33.07
N GLY A 164 23.14 18.44 -33.49
CA GLY A 164 22.55 19.58 -34.21
C GLY A 164 21.49 20.31 -33.40
N ASP A 165 20.47 20.82 -34.08
CA ASP A 165 19.39 21.61 -33.47
C ASP A 165 18.55 20.80 -32.47
N THR A 166 18.42 19.49 -32.67
CA THR A 166 17.73 18.60 -31.74
C THR A 166 18.41 18.56 -30.36
N ALA A 167 19.74 18.74 -30.32
CA ALA A 167 20.47 18.79 -29.05
C ALA A 167 20.12 20.05 -28.20
N LEU A 168 19.84 21.17 -28.88
CA LEU A 168 19.47 22.42 -28.20
C LEU A 168 18.11 22.27 -27.46
N VAL A 169 17.15 21.59 -28.10
CA VAL A 169 15.82 21.36 -27.53
C VAL A 169 15.84 20.22 -26.51
N ALA A 170 16.56 19.13 -26.79
CA ALA A 170 16.57 17.96 -25.93
C ALA A 170 17.34 18.16 -24.62
N ARG A 171 18.43 18.94 -24.61
CA ARG A 171 19.32 19.10 -23.47
C ARG A 171 18.61 19.54 -22.17
N PRO A 172 17.82 20.64 -22.16
CA PRO A 172 17.13 21.06 -20.93
C PRO A 172 16.10 20.02 -20.44
N VAL A 173 15.40 19.35 -21.38
CA VAL A 173 14.42 18.31 -21.07
C VAL A 173 15.09 17.09 -20.45
N VAL A 174 16.21 16.63 -21.03
CA VAL A 174 16.96 15.47 -20.52
C VAL A 174 17.56 15.77 -19.14
N ILE A 175 18.09 16.97 -18.90
CA ILE A 175 18.61 17.37 -17.59
C ILE A 175 17.51 17.28 -16.53
N GLU A 176 16.32 17.82 -16.81
CA GLU A 176 15.22 17.79 -15.86
C GLU A 176 14.66 16.36 -15.65
N LEU A 177 14.58 15.55 -16.71
CA LEU A 177 14.16 14.16 -16.62
C LEU A 177 15.14 13.34 -15.79
N VAL A 178 16.45 13.48 -16.04
CA VAL A 178 17.50 12.81 -15.24
C VAL A 178 17.39 13.20 -13.78
N ARG A 179 17.25 14.49 -13.48
CA ARG A 179 17.11 14.99 -12.11
C ARG A 179 15.92 14.35 -11.39
N ARG A 180 14.74 14.28 -12.03
CA ARG A 180 13.54 13.66 -11.43
C ARG A 180 13.72 12.15 -11.21
N LEU A 181 14.34 11.45 -12.16
CA LEU A 181 14.63 10.03 -12.01
C LEU A 181 15.65 9.78 -10.90
N GLU A 182 16.68 10.63 -10.76
CA GLU A 182 17.64 10.57 -9.66
C GLU A 182 16.95 10.71 -8.31
N PHE A 183 16.04 11.66 -8.14
CA PHE A 183 15.27 11.79 -6.89
C PHE A 183 14.44 10.55 -6.57
N LEU A 184 13.80 9.94 -7.57
CA LEU A 184 13.06 8.70 -7.35
C LEU A 184 13.98 7.56 -6.91
N ASP A 185 15.16 7.43 -7.50
CA ASP A 185 16.15 6.42 -7.14
C ASP A 185 16.72 6.67 -5.72
N GLU A 186 17.03 7.92 -5.40
CA GLU A 186 17.57 8.36 -4.10
C GLU A 186 16.59 8.10 -2.94
N VAL A 187 15.27 8.24 -3.15
CA VAL A 187 14.26 7.91 -2.12
C VAL A 187 13.95 6.41 -2.02
N GLY A 188 14.73 5.56 -2.72
CA GLY A 188 14.59 4.11 -2.67
C GLY A 188 13.45 3.56 -3.54
N LEU A 189 13.01 4.30 -4.57
CA LEU A 189 12.00 3.87 -5.54
C LEU A 189 12.60 3.42 -6.88
N GLY A 190 13.91 3.20 -6.94
CA GLY A 190 14.63 2.82 -8.15
C GLY A 190 14.12 1.55 -8.84
N TYR A 191 13.51 0.66 -8.09
CA TYR A 191 12.94 -0.60 -8.59
C TYR A 191 11.55 -0.46 -9.23
N LEU A 192 10.82 0.65 -8.99
CA LEU A 192 9.49 0.84 -9.55
C LEU A 192 9.55 1.09 -11.05
N ALA A 193 8.64 0.47 -11.80
CA ALA A 193 8.38 0.85 -13.19
C ALA A 193 7.62 2.18 -13.24
N LEU A 194 7.96 3.03 -14.22
CA LEU A 194 7.34 4.36 -14.33
C LEU A 194 5.85 4.31 -14.71
N ASP A 195 5.40 3.23 -15.33
CA ASP A 195 4.01 2.99 -15.74
C ASP A 195 3.18 2.22 -14.68
N ARG A 196 3.79 1.87 -13.54
CA ARG A 196 3.10 1.15 -12.48
C ARG A 196 1.88 1.92 -11.98
N ALA A 197 0.74 1.26 -11.92
CA ALA A 197 -0.51 1.88 -11.47
C ALA A 197 -0.41 2.34 -10.01
N ALA A 198 -0.83 3.59 -9.73
CA ALA A 198 -0.76 4.18 -8.40
C ALA A 198 -1.56 3.38 -7.34
N SER A 199 -2.64 2.71 -7.74
CA SER A 199 -3.45 1.84 -6.88
C SER A 199 -2.70 0.60 -6.36
N THR A 200 -1.61 0.20 -7.03
CA THR A 200 -0.79 -0.96 -6.63
C THR A 200 0.38 -0.58 -5.73
N LEU A 201 0.60 0.72 -5.48
CA LEU A 201 1.67 1.18 -4.61
C LEU A 201 1.29 1.00 -3.14
N SER A 202 2.26 0.57 -2.34
CA SER A 202 2.12 0.57 -0.88
C SER A 202 2.06 2.01 -0.33
N GLY A 203 1.55 2.18 0.90
CA GLY A 203 1.50 3.50 1.55
C GLY A 203 2.86 4.19 1.60
N GLY A 204 3.90 3.46 1.97
CA GLY A 204 5.27 3.97 2.01
C GLY A 204 5.84 4.33 0.62
N GLU A 205 5.55 3.52 -0.42
CA GLU A 205 5.94 3.85 -1.81
C GLU A 205 5.26 5.14 -2.29
N MET A 206 3.96 5.28 -2.03
CA MET A 206 3.20 6.49 -2.39
C MET A 206 3.75 7.73 -1.67
N GLN A 207 4.06 7.62 -0.39
CA GLN A 207 4.62 8.72 0.40
C GLN A 207 5.99 9.15 -0.14
N ARG A 208 6.89 8.19 -0.42
CA ARG A 208 8.20 8.46 -1.02
C ARG A 208 8.10 9.05 -2.42
N LEU A 209 7.12 8.62 -3.22
CA LEU A 209 6.84 9.21 -4.53
C LEU A 209 6.45 10.69 -4.42
N ARG A 210 5.59 11.04 -3.46
CA ARG A 210 5.23 12.43 -3.17
C ARG A 210 6.45 13.23 -2.68
N LEU A 211 7.27 12.64 -1.82
CA LEU A 211 8.52 13.27 -1.35
C LEU A 211 9.47 13.56 -2.51
N ALA A 212 9.69 12.59 -3.40
CA ALA A 212 10.54 12.78 -4.59
C ALA A 212 10.01 13.89 -5.51
N ALA A 213 8.69 13.97 -5.70
CA ALA A 213 8.08 15.04 -6.49
C ALA A 213 8.32 16.43 -5.87
N GLN A 214 8.27 16.55 -4.55
CA GLN A 214 8.52 17.81 -3.84
C GLN A 214 10.02 18.19 -3.83
N LEU A 215 10.90 17.21 -3.62
CA LEU A 215 12.36 17.40 -3.77
C LEU A 215 12.72 17.91 -5.17
N GLY A 216 12.08 17.31 -6.19
CA GLY A 216 12.22 17.73 -7.58
C GLY A 216 11.77 19.17 -7.86
N ALA A 217 10.83 19.70 -7.08
CA ALA A 217 10.35 21.08 -7.22
C ALA A 217 11.40 22.13 -6.74
N GLY A 218 12.42 21.72 -5.96
CA GLY A 218 13.51 22.59 -5.52
C GLY A 218 13.05 23.74 -4.63
N LEU A 219 11.98 23.56 -3.88
CA LEU A 219 11.48 24.59 -2.96
C LEU A 219 12.46 24.78 -1.81
N THR A 220 12.91 26.00 -1.59
CA THR A 220 13.75 26.42 -0.47
C THR A 220 12.93 27.21 0.55
N GLY A 221 13.30 27.14 1.85
CA GLY A 221 12.58 27.83 2.92
C GLY A 221 11.20 27.26 3.23
N ALA A 222 10.91 26.04 2.82
CA ALA A 222 9.65 25.34 3.07
C ALA A 222 9.69 24.53 4.37
N LEU A 223 8.51 24.30 4.97
CA LEU A 223 8.33 23.32 6.04
C LEU A 223 7.82 22.00 5.43
N TYR A 224 8.63 20.95 5.55
CA TYR A 224 8.24 19.59 5.19
C TYR A 224 7.78 18.83 6.43
N VAL A 225 6.57 18.30 6.41
CA VAL A 225 6.03 17.46 7.48
C VAL A 225 5.87 16.04 6.93
N LEU A 226 6.59 15.08 7.53
CA LEU A 226 6.63 13.70 7.11
C LEU A 226 6.17 12.79 8.26
N ASP A 227 5.28 11.87 7.95
CA ASP A 227 4.76 10.89 8.89
C ASP A 227 5.31 9.51 8.52
N GLU A 228 6.14 8.94 9.39
CA GLU A 228 6.80 7.63 9.27
C GLU A 228 7.40 7.36 7.85
N PRO A 229 8.29 8.22 7.32
CA PRO A 229 8.80 8.06 5.95
C PRO A 229 9.70 6.83 5.75
N THR A 230 10.13 6.17 6.83
CA THR A 230 10.95 4.94 6.80
C THR A 230 10.13 3.66 6.71
N ILE A 231 8.76 3.72 6.73
CA ILE A 231 7.91 2.54 6.62
C ILE A 231 8.28 1.68 5.40
N GLY A 232 8.46 0.38 5.64
CA GLY A 232 8.78 -0.61 4.60
C GLY A 232 10.17 -0.46 3.99
N LEU A 233 11.05 0.37 4.57
CA LEU A 233 12.44 0.47 4.18
C LEU A 233 13.30 -0.54 4.93
N HIS A 234 14.20 -1.17 4.18
CA HIS A 234 15.31 -1.88 4.80
C HIS A 234 16.28 -0.87 5.43
N PRO A 235 16.94 -1.17 6.58
CA PRO A 235 17.87 -0.23 7.24
C PRO A 235 18.95 0.36 6.32
N ARG A 236 19.43 -0.41 5.32
CA ARG A 236 20.34 0.09 4.28
C ARG A 236 19.75 1.28 3.50
N ASP A 237 18.46 1.25 3.21
CA ASP A 237 17.78 2.26 2.37
C ASP A 237 17.35 3.47 3.21
N THR A 238 17.15 3.30 4.53
CA THR A 238 16.91 4.39 5.50
C THR A 238 18.05 5.43 5.46
N GLY A 239 19.29 5.00 5.39
CA GLY A 239 20.45 5.91 5.32
C GLY A 239 20.42 6.82 4.07
N ARG A 240 19.95 6.32 2.93
CA ARG A 240 19.78 7.13 1.71
C ARG A 240 18.69 8.19 1.89
N LEU A 241 17.55 7.78 2.45
CA LEU A 241 16.46 8.72 2.75
C LEU A 241 16.92 9.83 3.70
N LEU A 242 17.60 9.50 4.79
CA LEU A 242 18.16 10.48 5.74
C LEU A 242 19.11 11.46 5.07
N GLY A 243 19.99 10.99 4.17
CA GLY A 243 20.86 11.85 3.37
C GLY A 243 20.07 12.88 2.55
N ASN A 244 18.96 12.50 1.96
CA ASN A 244 18.10 13.41 1.19
C ASN A 244 17.35 14.41 2.07
N LEU A 245 16.84 13.97 3.22
CA LEU A 245 16.22 14.88 4.19
C LEU A 245 17.22 15.90 4.70
N ARG A 246 18.47 15.49 4.93
CA ARG A 246 19.55 16.41 5.33
C ARG A 246 19.83 17.45 4.24
N ARG A 247 19.89 17.06 2.98
CA ARG A 247 20.04 18.00 1.85
C ARG A 247 18.94 19.07 1.81
N LEU A 248 17.68 18.74 2.16
CA LEU A 248 16.60 19.74 2.28
C LEU A 248 16.91 20.77 3.38
N VAL A 249 17.39 20.30 4.53
CA VAL A 249 17.80 21.19 5.64
C VAL A 249 18.96 22.08 5.21
N ASP A 250 19.96 21.53 4.54
CA ASP A 250 21.14 22.27 4.05
C ASP A 250 20.76 23.32 3.00
N LEU A 251 19.66 23.11 2.26
CA LEU A 251 19.06 24.08 1.32
C LEU A 251 18.20 25.15 2.03
N GLY A 252 18.16 25.19 3.36
CA GLY A 252 17.44 26.18 4.16
C GLY A 252 15.96 25.84 4.43
N SER A 253 15.52 24.61 4.22
CA SER A 253 14.19 24.14 4.59
C SER A 253 14.17 23.59 6.01
N THR A 254 12.96 23.54 6.62
CA THR A 254 12.75 22.85 7.89
C THR A 254 12.07 21.51 7.62
N VAL A 255 12.56 20.43 8.23
CA VAL A 255 11.99 19.09 8.10
C VAL A 255 11.52 18.63 9.48
N LEU A 256 10.21 18.39 9.61
CA LEU A 256 9.57 17.81 10.78
C LEU A 256 9.18 16.37 10.47
N VAL A 257 9.70 15.42 11.24
CA VAL A 257 9.47 13.98 10.99
C VAL A 257 8.82 13.36 12.23
N VAL A 258 7.72 12.63 12.03
CA VAL A 258 7.18 11.72 13.04
C VAL A 258 7.77 10.34 12.75
N GLU A 259 8.51 9.76 13.71
CA GLU A 259 9.25 8.53 13.46
C GLU A 259 9.48 7.67 14.72
N HIS A 260 9.67 6.37 14.44
CA HIS A 260 10.03 5.36 15.44
C HIS A 260 11.37 4.68 15.11
N ASP A 261 11.91 4.94 13.92
CA ASP A 261 13.18 4.38 13.47
C ASP A 261 14.36 4.96 14.26
N ILE A 262 15.20 4.07 14.79
CA ILE A 262 16.30 4.44 15.69
C ILE A 262 17.35 5.31 14.98
N ASP A 263 17.66 5.00 13.72
CA ASP A 263 18.67 5.73 12.97
C ASP A 263 18.18 7.13 12.64
N THR A 264 16.90 7.28 12.33
CA THR A 264 16.25 8.58 12.12
C THR A 264 16.25 9.43 13.40
N ILE A 265 15.88 8.81 14.55
CA ILE A 265 15.89 9.48 15.85
C ILE A 265 17.30 9.98 16.19
N ARG A 266 18.34 9.19 15.95
CA ARG A 266 19.74 9.55 16.21
C ARG A 266 20.28 10.61 15.27
N ALA A 267 19.78 10.66 14.03
CA ALA A 267 20.21 11.60 13.00
C ALA A 267 19.54 12.97 13.10
N ALA A 268 18.51 13.15 13.92
CA ALA A 268 17.81 14.40 14.09
C ALA A 268 18.67 15.48 14.77
N ASP A 269 18.45 16.76 14.45
CA ASP A 269 19.08 17.90 15.15
C ASP A 269 18.37 18.19 16.46
N HIS A 270 17.06 18.01 16.50
CA HIS A 270 16.20 18.23 17.66
C HIS A 270 15.16 17.12 17.76
N LEU A 271 14.95 16.61 18.97
CA LEU A 271 13.99 15.55 19.26
C LEU A 271 12.94 16.08 20.25
N VAL A 272 11.67 15.78 19.96
CA VAL A 272 10.54 16.02 20.85
C VAL A 272 9.91 14.67 21.17
N ASP A 273 10.01 14.21 22.40
CA ASP A 273 9.47 12.93 22.85
C ASP A 273 8.10 13.14 23.54
N LEU A 274 7.08 12.52 22.94
CA LEU A 274 5.70 12.60 23.43
C LEU A 274 5.35 11.33 24.22
N GLY A 275 4.68 11.53 25.34
CA GLY A 275 4.31 10.42 26.21
C GLY A 275 3.48 10.88 27.41
N PRO A 276 3.58 10.13 28.54
CA PRO A 276 4.46 8.98 28.83
C PRO A 276 4.02 7.66 28.19
N SER A 277 2.78 7.57 27.70
CA SER A 277 2.19 6.40 27.05
C SER A 277 1.25 6.83 25.92
N GLY A 278 0.62 5.87 25.23
CA GLY A 278 -0.40 6.16 24.21
C GLY A 278 -1.77 6.50 24.78
N GLY A 279 -2.65 7.08 23.95
CA GLY A 279 -4.04 7.36 24.29
C GLY A 279 -4.24 8.46 25.33
N ALA A 280 -5.21 8.31 26.23
CA ALA A 280 -5.60 9.33 27.22
C ALA A 280 -4.47 9.73 28.20
N ASN A 281 -3.50 8.85 28.39
CA ASN A 281 -2.34 9.09 29.26
C ASN A 281 -1.12 9.64 28.50
N GLY A 282 -1.28 9.93 27.22
CA GLY A 282 -0.27 10.50 26.33
C GLY A 282 -0.46 11.97 26.04
N GLY A 283 0.15 12.44 24.97
CA GLY A 283 -0.03 13.80 24.44
C GLY A 283 0.75 14.88 25.20
N HIS A 284 1.64 14.52 26.11
CA HIS A 284 2.50 15.46 26.82
C HIS A 284 3.93 15.40 26.26
N VAL A 285 4.60 16.55 26.17
CA VAL A 285 6.04 16.60 25.93
C VAL A 285 6.76 16.15 27.18
N VAL A 286 7.37 14.96 27.15
CA VAL A 286 8.09 14.38 28.30
C VAL A 286 9.58 14.70 28.28
N ALA A 287 10.14 14.91 27.08
CA ALA A 287 11.50 15.35 26.89
C ALA A 287 11.63 16.09 25.56
N GLN A 288 12.57 17.05 25.47
CA GLN A 288 12.95 17.72 24.24
C GLN A 288 14.39 18.18 24.30
N GLY A 289 15.02 18.31 23.15
CA GLY A 289 16.40 18.75 23.02
C GLY A 289 17.17 18.00 21.94
N SER A 290 18.50 18.05 21.95
CA SER A 290 19.29 17.21 21.07
C SER A 290 19.04 15.71 21.36
N PRO A 291 19.19 14.81 20.39
CA PRO A 291 19.03 13.36 20.62
C PRO A 291 19.83 12.89 21.84
N ARG A 292 21.07 13.34 21.98
CA ARG A 292 21.92 12.99 23.12
C ARG A 292 21.32 13.39 24.47
N GLN A 293 20.69 14.55 24.57
CA GLN A 293 20.03 15.01 25.80
C GLN A 293 18.78 14.19 26.10
N VAL A 294 17.95 13.91 25.09
CA VAL A 294 16.71 13.14 25.28
C VAL A 294 17.01 11.68 25.59
N LEU A 295 18.01 11.07 24.93
CA LEU A 295 18.40 9.68 25.16
C LEU A 295 18.98 9.43 26.57
N THR A 296 19.53 10.46 27.23
CA THR A 296 20.01 10.39 28.61
C THR A 296 18.96 10.78 29.65
N ASN A 297 17.78 11.25 29.22
CA ASN A 297 16.70 11.66 30.12
C ASN A 297 15.88 10.46 30.58
N VAL A 298 15.91 10.18 31.89
CA VAL A 298 15.18 9.07 32.52
C VAL A 298 13.64 9.19 32.36
N ALA A 299 13.10 10.41 32.20
CA ALA A 299 11.68 10.62 31.98
C ALA A 299 11.26 10.21 30.55
N SER A 300 12.17 10.24 29.57
CA SER A 300 11.91 9.89 28.18
C SER A 300 11.65 8.39 28.02
N PRO A 301 10.48 7.95 27.52
CA PRO A 301 10.23 6.55 27.14
C PRO A 301 11.20 6.08 26.06
N THR A 302 11.44 6.92 25.06
CA THR A 302 12.38 6.67 23.96
C THR A 302 13.80 6.53 24.47
N GLY A 303 14.25 7.45 25.39
CA GLY A 303 15.56 7.40 26.01
C GLY A 303 15.78 6.10 26.81
N ARG A 304 14.82 5.72 27.63
CA ARG A 304 14.89 4.46 28.39
C ARG A 304 14.95 3.22 27.49
N ALA A 305 14.17 3.20 26.42
CA ALA A 305 14.14 2.06 25.48
C ALA A 305 15.48 1.89 24.76
N LEU A 306 16.11 3.00 24.35
CA LEU A 306 17.37 2.98 23.61
C LEU A 306 18.63 2.87 24.50
N ALA A 307 18.49 3.16 25.81
CA ALA A 307 19.59 2.98 26.77
C ALA A 307 19.74 1.52 27.25
N ARG A 308 18.71 0.70 27.09
CA ARG A 308 18.69 -0.71 27.48
C ARG A 308 19.00 -1.59 26.27
N ALA A 309 19.84 -2.62 26.46
CA ALA A 309 19.99 -3.68 25.46
C ALA A 309 18.65 -4.41 25.30
N PRO A 310 18.16 -4.62 24.06
CA PRO A 310 16.89 -5.29 23.83
C PRO A 310 16.95 -6.74 24.34
N GLU A 311 15.87 -7.18 24.99
CA GLU A 311 15.71 -8.57 25.39
C GLU A 311 15.41 -9.42 24.16
N GLN A 312 16.38 -10.19 23.71
CA GLN A 312 16.23 -11.05 22.54
C GLN A 312 15.53 -12.35 22.90
N ARG A 313 14.49 -12.70 22.12
CA ARG A 313 13.90 -14.04 22.18
C ARG A 313 14.97 -15.08 21.83
N ALA A 314 15.06 -16.13 22.64
CA ALA A 314 15.91 -17.27 22.33
C ALA A 314 15.37 -18.03 21.10
N ALA A 315 16.14 -18.07 20.02
CA ALA A 315 15.76 -18.78 18.82
C ALA A 315 15.70 -20.30 19.06
N LEU A 316 14.63 -20.93 18.61
CA LEU A 316 14.49 -22.38 18.68
C LEU A 316 15.34 -23.05 17.58
N PRO A 317 16.07 -24.12 17.89
CA PRO A 317 16.87 -24.80 16.89
C PRO A 317 16.00 -25.51 15.84
N VAL A 318 16.50 -25.54 14.60
CA VAL A 318 15.93 -26.36 13.52
C VAL A 318 16.83 -27.58 13.30
N PRO A 319 16.50 -28.74 13.91
CA PRO A 319 17.32 -29.95 13.80
C PRO A 319 17.26 -30.55 12.40
N ARG A 320 18.22 -31.39 12.05
CA ARG A 320 18.20 -32.16 10.79
C ARG A 320 16.97 -33.06 10.74
N GLY A 321 16.27 -33.09 9.60
CA GLY A 321 15.02 -33.87 9.46
C GLY A 321 13.78 -33.19 10.05
N HIS A 322 13.86 -31.92 10.47
CA HIS A 322 12.70 -31.15 10.87
C HIS A 322 11.69 -31.02 9.71
N ALA A 323 10.41 -31.07 10.04
CA ALA A 323 9.36 -30.94 9.03
C ALA A 323 9.44 -29.56 8.34
N MET A 324 9.52 -29.58 7.02
CA MET A 324 9.67 -28.39 6.17
C MET A 324 8.50 -28.26 5.22
N LEU A 325 8.04 -27.03 5.02
CA LEU A 325 7.22 -26.65 3.89
C LEU A 325 8.16 -26.19 2.77
N GLU A 326 8.17 -26.87 1.65
CA GLU A 326 9.08 -26.61 0.53
C GLU A 326 8.30 -26.06 -0.67
N LEU A 327 8.63 -24.85 -1.09
CA LEU A 327 8.13 -24.21 -2.31
C LEU A 327 9.29 -24.10 -3.30
N THR A 328 9.10 -24.59 -4.53
CA THR A 328 10.13 -24.56 -5.57
C THR A 328 9.64 -23.85 -6.81
N GLY A 329 10.57 -23.18 -7.50
CA GLY A 329 10.32 -22.58 -8.80
C GLY A 329 9.41 -21.36 -8.80
N ALA A 330 9.34 -20.60 -7.71
CA ALA A 330 8.54 -19.38 -7.67
C ALA A 330 9.10 -18.34 -8.66
N SER A 331 8.26 -17.90 -9.62
CA SER A 331 8.68 -17.04 -10.74
C SER A 331 7.70 -15.91 -11.03
N GLU A 332 6.85 -15.56 -10.06
CA GLU A 332 5.90 -14.46 -10.19
C GLU A 332 6.59 -13.10 -10.13
N HIS A 333 6.20 -12.17 -10.97
CA HIS A 333 6.75 -10.82 -11.10
C HIS A 333 8.30 -10.82 -11.24
N ASN A 334 9.00 -10.24 -10.26
CA ASN A 334 10.47 -10.18 -10.27
C ASN A 334 11.18 -11.42 -9.71
N LEU A 335 10.44 -12.41 -9.21
CA LEU A 335 11.02 -13.65 -8.68
C LEU A 335 11.68 -14.47 -9.79
N LYS A 336 12.88 -14.98 -9.53
CA LYS A 336 13.72 -15.68 -10.50
C LYS A 336 13.91 -17.14 -10.12
N ASN A 337 12.85 -17.94 -10.31
CA ASN A 337 12.86 -19.38 -10.04
C ASN A 337 13.35 -19.67 -8.61
N VAL A 338 12.63 -19.11 -7.63
CA VAL A 338 13.02 -19.10 -6.23
C VAL A 338 12.58 -20.39 -5.53
N ASP A 339 13.51 -21.02 -4.79
CA ASP A 339 13.26 -22.15 -3.92
C ASP A 339 13.40 -21.74 -2.47
N ILE A 340 12.41 -22.06 -1.64
CA ILE A 340 12.45 -21.81 -0.20
C ILE A 340 12.06 -23.05 0.62
N SER A 341 12.66 -23.14 1.82
CA SER A 341 12.30 -24.13 2.84
C SER A 341 11.90 -23.41 4.12
N VAL A 342 10.66 -23.62 4.55
CA VAL A 342 10.05 -23.02 5.73
C VAL A 342 9.89 -24.07 6.81
N PRO A 343 10.66 -24.05 7.93
CA PRO A 343 10.53 -25.02 9.01
C PRO A 343 9.19 -24.85 9.73
N LEU A 344 8.41 -25.92 9.83
CA LEU A 344 7.11 -25.91 10.50
C LEU A 344 7.26 -25.77 12.02
N GLY A 345 6.29 -25.11 12.68
CA GLY A 345 6.34 -24.85 14.12
C GLY A 345 7.50 -23.95 14.54
N ARG A 346 7.87 -22.98 13.69
CA ARG A 346 8.97 -22.03 13.92
C ARG A 346 8.56 -20.60 13.58
N PHE A 347 9.35 -19.66 14.06
CA PHE A 347 9.27 -18.25 13.73
C PHE A 347 10.22 -17.93 12.57
N ILE A 348 9.67 -17.71 11.39
CA ILE A 348 10.40 -17.43 10.17
C ILE A 348 10.26 -15.95 9.83
N VAL A 349 11.36 -15.29 9.50
CA VAL A 349 11.36 -13.94 8.97
C VAL A 349 11.83 -13.94 7.52
N VAL A 350 11.02 -13.34 6.64
CA VAL A 350 11.37 -13.09 5.25
C VAL A 350 11.86 -11.65 5.15
N ALA A 351 13.16 -11.50 5.01
CA ALA A 351 13.87 -10.22 4.99
C ALA A 351 14.43 -9.90 3.60
N GLY A 352 15.03 -8.74 3.46
CA GLY A 352 15.71 -8.29 2.23
C GLY A 352 15.35 -6.86 1.88
N VAL A 353 16.08 -6.28 0.95
CA VAL A 353 15.91 -4.88 0.52
C VAL A 353 14.52 -4.59 -0.04
N SER A 354 14.13 -3.30 -0.08
CA SER A 354 12.84 -2.89 -0.63
C SER A 354 12.73 -3.30 -2.11
N GLY A 355 11.55 -3.82 -2.53
CA GLY A 355 11.34 -4.29 -3.90
C GLY A 355 12.04 -5.61 -4.28
N SER A 356 12.65 -6.34 -3.35
CA SER A 356 13.32 -7.63 -3.65
C SER A 356 12.37 -8.80 -3.94
N GLY A 357 11.04 -8.61 -3.77
CA GLY A 357 10.04 -9.64 -4.06
C GLY A 357 9.47 -10.37 -2.83
N LYS A 358 9.71 -9.88 -1.59
CA LYS A 358 9.23 -10.49 -0.34
C LYS A 358 7.71 -10.69 -0.31
N SER A 359 6.96 -9.63 -0.54
CA SER A 359 5.48 -9.68 -0.52
C SER A 359 4.93 -10.56 -1.65
N THR A 360 5.57 -10.54 -2.83
CA THR A 360 5.26 -11.45 -3.93
C THR A 360 5.44 -12.90 -3.51
N LEU A 361 6.61 -13.25 -2.97
CA LEU A 361 6.92 -14.62 -2.55
C LEU A 361 5.94 -15.13 -1.48
N VAL A 362 5.67 -14.33 -0.46
CA VAL A 362 4.89 -14.78 0.71
C VAL A 362 3.39 -14.64 0.49
N ARG A 363 2.92 -13.47 0.00
CA ARG A 363 1.48 -13.16 -0.09
C ARG A 363 0.84 -13.59 -1.40
N GLN A 364 1.58 -13.55 -2.52
CA GLN A 364 1.03 -13.87 -3.83
C GLN A 364 1.34 -15.30 -4.27
N VAL A 365 2.42 -15.92 -3.76
CA VAL A 365 2.77 -17.30 -4.11
C VAL A 365 2.55 -18.26 -2.95
N LEU A 366 3.31 -18.15 -1.85
CA LEU A 366 3.31 -19.15 -0.76
C LEU A 366 1.93 -19.31 -0.09
N LEU A 367 1.35 -18.22 0.39
CA LEU A 367 0.08 -18.27 1.13
C LEU A 367 -1.08 -18.76 0.27
N PRO A 368 -1.30 -18.24 -0.96
CA PRO A 368 -2.35 -18.76 -1.85
C PRO A 368 -2.12 -20.22 -2.23
N ALA A 369 -0.86 -20.65 -2.50
CA ALA A 369 -0.55 -22.04 -2.81
C ALA A 369 -0.86 -23.00 -1.65
N VAL A 370 -0.56 -22.61 -0.40
CA VAL A 370 -0.94 -23.37 0.80
C VAL A 370 -2.46 -23.42 0.94
N ARG A 371 -3.17 -22.27 0.81
CA ARG A 371 -4.63 -22.22 0.89
C ARG A 371 -5.31 -23.09 -0.16
N GLN A 372 -4.82 -23.09 -1.39
CA GLN A 372 -5.31 -23.93 -2.47
C GLN A 372 -5.16 -25.43 -2.13
N LYS A 373 -4.01 -25.84 -1.57
CA LYS A 373 -3.80 -27.23 -1.07
C LYS A 373 -4.77 -27.59 0.04
N LEU A 374 -5.10 -26.66 0.92
CA LEU A 374 -6.08 -26.81 2.00
C LEU A 374 -7.53 -26.70 1.53
N LYS A 375 -7.78 -26.47 0.23
CA LYS A 375 -9.13 -26.24 -0.36
C LYS A 375 -9.88 -25.07 0.29
N LEU A 376 -9.14 -24.05 0.71
CA LEU A 376 -9.69 -22.80 1.24
C LEU A 376 -9.92 -21.81 0.09
N VAL A 377 -10.87 -20.90 0.28
CA VAL A 377 -11.09 -19.79 -0.68
C VAL A 377 -9.84 -18.91 -0.70
N THR A 378 -9.29 -18.71 -1.89
CA THR A 378 -8.09 -17.89 -2.10
C THR A 378 -8.04 -17.40 -3.54
N ASP A 379 -7.26 -16.34 -3.77
CA ASP A 379 -6.86 -15.93 -5.11
C ASP A 379 -5.99 -17.02 -5.74
N GLU A 380 -5.88 -17.03 -7.07
CA GLU A 380 -4.95 -17.93 -7.75
C GLU A 380 -3.52 -17.64 -7.28
N PRO A 381 -2.74 -18.69 -6.92
CA PRO A 381 -1.34 -18.50 -6.56
C PRO A 381 -0.54 -18.05 -7.78
N GLY A 382 0.38 -17.11 -7.56
CA GLY A 382 1.38 -16.73 -8.57
C GLY A 382 2.22 -17.93 -9.02
N ALA A 383 2.93 -17.79 -10.13
CA ALA A 383 3.66 -18.89 -10.79
C ALA A 383 4.70 -19.57 -9.89
N PHE A 384 4.59 -20.89 -9.73
CA PHE A 384 5.55 -21.76 -9.03
C PHE A 384 5.53 -23.18 -9.62
N SER A 385 6.55 -23.99 -9.31
CA SER A 385 6.64 -25.37 -9.80
C SER A 385 6.00 -26.39 -8.87
N THR A 386 6.43 -26.47 -7.60
CA THR A 386 5.87 -27.44 -6.64
C THR A 386 5.76 -26.88 -5.22
N LEU A 387 4.78 -27.39 -4.46
CA LEU A 387 4.64 -27.16 -3.02
C LEU A 387 4.48 -28.51 -2.32
N ARG A 388 5.35 -28.78 -1.31
CA ARG A 388 5.38 -30.03 -0.53
C ARG A 388 5.41 -29.73 0.96
N GLY A 389 5.07 -30.71 1.79
CA GLY A 389 5.14 -30.62 3.26
C GLY A 389 3.98 -29.82 3.86
N THR A 390 2.84 -29.74 3.18
CA THR A 390 1.63 -29.04 3.68
C THR A 390 0.79 -29.90 4.61
N GLU A 391 1.04 -31.21 4.71
CA GLU A 391 0.19 -32.19 5.40
C GLU A 391 -0.07 -31.84 6.87
N PRO A 392 0.88 -31.33 7.64
CA PRO A 392 0.62 -30.93 9.03
C PRO A 392 -0.19 -29.64 9.16
N VAL A 393 -0.25 -28.80 8.12
CA VAL A 393 -0.93 -27.49 8.17
C VAL A 393 -2.42 -27.68 7.95
N MET A 394 -3.24 -27.23 8.91
CA MET A 394 -4.69 -27.33 8.84
C MET A 394 -5.36 -25.98 8.52
N ARG A 395 -4.69 -24.88 8.83
CA ARG A 395 -5.20 -23.50 8.59
C ARG A 395 -4.07 -22.62 8.05
N ALA A 396 -4.43 -21.66 7.20
CA ALA A 396 -3.49 -20.67 6.68
C ALA A 396 -4.15 -19.27 6.74
N LEU A 397 -3.60 -18.38 7.56
CA LEU A 397 -4.16 -17.07 7.87
C LEU A 397 -3.19 -15.96 7.54
N SER A 398 -3.72 -14.88 6.96
CA SER A 398 -3.00 -13.62 6.80
C SER A 398 -3.47 -12.61 7.84
N VAL A 399 -2.54 -12.01 8.56
CA VAL A 399 -2.80 -10.90 9.47
C VAL A 399 -2.15 -9.66 8.88
N ASP A 400 -2.95 -8.92 8.14
CA ASP A 400 -2.56 -7.73 7.40
C ASP A 400 -3.06 -6.43 8.05
N GLN A 401 -2.66 -5.30 7.48
CA GLN A 401 -3.02 -3.96 7.94
C GLN A 401 -4.39 -3.47 7.43
N SER A 402 -5.17 -4.33 6.75
CA SER A 402 -6.50 -3.95 6.27
C SER A 402 -7.47 -3.66 7.43
N PRO A 403 -8.44 -2.76 7.24
CA PRO A 403 -9.42 -2.44 8.30
C PRO A 403 -10.18 -3.67 8.79
N ILE A 404 -10.52 -3.71 10.10
CA ILE A 404 -11.30 -4.80 10.73
C ILE A 404 -12.77 -4.85 10.32
N GLY A 405 -13.22 -3.90 9.52
CA GLY A 405 -14.59 -3.83 8.99
C GLY A 405 -14.80 -2.57 8.15
N ARG A 406 -15.86 -2.58 7.37
CA ARG A 406 -16.16 -1.52 6.39
C ARG A 406 -17.13 -0.44 6.91
N THR A 407 -17.62 -0.56 8.12
CA THR A 407 -18.64 0.35 8.67
C THR A 407 -18.20 0.95 10.00
N PRO A 408 -18.66 2.16 10.37
CA PRO A 408 -18.39 2.79 11.68
C PRO A 408 -18.91 1.97 12.87
N ARG A 409 -19.76 0.97 12.64
CA ARG A 409 -20.27 0.04 13.65
C ARG A 409 -19.34 -1.14 13.92
N SER A 410 -18.34 -1.36 13.07
CA SER A 410 -17.26 -2.32 13.35
C SER A 410 -16.31 -1.68 14.36
N VAL A 411 -16.25 -2.23 15.55
CA VAL A 411 -15.44 -1.69 16.66
C VAL A 411 -14.63 -2.81 17.33
N PRO A 412 -13.53 -2.50 18.05
CA PRO A 412 -12.68 -3.48 18.71
C PRO A 412 -13.46 -4.47 19.58
N ALA A 413 -14.42 -4.00 20.38
CA ALA A 413 -15.23 -4.87 21.24
C ALA A 413 -16.04 -5.93 20.46
N THR A 414 -16.56 -5.60 19.28
CA THR A 414 -17.29 -6.55 18.43
C THR A 414 -16.34 -7.49 17.69
N PHE A 415 -15.21 -6.98 17.23
CA PHE A 415 -14.22 -7.78 16.52
C PHE A 415 -13.57 -8.83 17.43
N LEU A 416 -13.22 -8.48 18.66
CA LEU A 416 -12.70 -9.41 19.67
C LEU A 416 -13.77 -10.38 20.20
N GLY A 417 -15.03 -10.25 19.78
CA GLY A 417 -16.13 -11.10 20.26
C GLY A 417 -16.54 -10.87 21.71
N ILE A 418 -15.99 -9.85 22.37
CA ILE A 418 -16.27 -9.58 23.80
C ILE A 418 -17.57 -8.80 24.01
N TRP A 419 -18.05 -8.07 22.99
CA TRP A 419 -19.27 -7.28 23.14
C TRP A 419 -20.49 -8.12 23.50
N ASP A 420 -20.61 -9.32 22.94
CA ASP A 420 -21.71 -10.24 23.25
C ASP A 420 -21.69 -10.73 24.70
N LEU A 421 -20.50 -10.88 25.27
CA LEU A 421 -20.33 -11.19 26.68
C LEU A 421 -20.69 -9.99 27.56
N ILE A 422 -20.25 -8.80 27.21
CA ILE A 422 -20.56 -7.54 27.91
C ILE A 422 -22.06 -7.28 27.91
N ARG A 423 -22.76 -7.49 26.79
CA ARG A 423 -24.23 -7.37 26.71
C ARG A 423 -24.95 -8.29 27.71
N ARG A 424 -24.46 -9.52 27.91
CA ARG A 424 -25.00 -10.45 28.90
C ARG A 424 -24.76 -9.98 30.32
N VAL A 425 -23.62 -9.34 30.59
CA VAL A 425 -23.32 -8.75 31.90
C VAL A 425 -24.32 -7.64 32.22
N PHE A 426 -24.59 -6.72 31.26
CA PHE A 426 -25.60 -5.67 31.45
C PHE A 426 -27.01 -6.24 31.62
N ALA A 427 -27.42 -7.22 30.81
CA ALA A 427 -28.72 -7.87 30.93
C ALA A 427 -28.94 -8.62 32.28
N ALA A 428 -27.85 -9.01 32.92
CA ALA A 428 -27.90 -9.66 34.22
C ALA A 428 -28.07 -8.68 35.41
N SER A 429 -27.90 -7.36 35.18
CA SER A 429 -28.03 -6.33 36.21
C SER A 429 -29.47 -6.23 36.77
N PRO A 430 -29.64 -5.83 38.02
CA PRO A 430 -30.97 -5.64 38.62
C PRO A 430 -31.84 -4.66 37.83
N GLU A 431 -31.28 -3.54 37.39
CA GLU A 431 -31.99 -2.51 36.65
C GLU A 431 -32.49 -3.03 35.27
N ALA A 432 -31.66 -3.80 34.55
CA ALA A 432 -32.07 -4.41 33.30
C ALA A 432 -33.23 -5.39 33.48
N LYS A 433 -33.19 -6.20 34.54
CA LYS A 433 -34.27 -7.15 34.88
C LYS A 433 -35.58 -6.46 35.23
N VAL A 434 -35.55 -5.37 35.98
CA VAL A 434 -36.73 -4.57 36.31
C VAL A 434 -37.36 -3.96 35.06
N LEU A 435 -36.52 -3.52 34.09
CA LEU A 435 -36.98 -2.94 32.83
C LEU A 435 -37.34 -3.99 31.77
N GLY A 436 -37.15 -5.27 32.05
CA GLY A 436 -37.36 -6.34 31.07
C GLY A 436 -36.38 -6.34 29.90
N PHE A 437 -35.19 -5.78 30.10
CA PHE A 437 -34.16 -5.66 29.08
C PHE A 437 -33.31 -6.94 29.00
N ASP A 438 -33.27 -7.55 27.85
CA ASP A 438 -32.41 -8.68 27.52
C ASP A 438 -31.09 -8.21 26.89
N ALA A 439 -30.22 -9.15 26.54
CA ALA A 439 -28.93 -8.84 25.92
C ALA A 439 -29.05 -8.16 24.52
N SER A 440 -30.20 -8.28 23.82
CA SER A 440 -30.42 -7.64 22.53
C SER A 440 -30.57 -6.13 22.68
N ARG A 441 -31.10 -5.66 23.83
CA ARG A 441 -31.23 -4.23 24.13
C ARG A 441 -29.89 -3.49 24.09
N PHE A 442 -28.82 -4.14 24.49
CA PHE A 442 -27.46 -3.59 24.52
C PHE A 442 -26.70 -3.80 23.21
N SER A 443 -27.40 -4.00 22.09
CA SER A 443 -26.84 -4.06 20.75
C SER A 443 -27.02 -2.74 20.01
N PHE A 444 -25.92 -2.14 19.54
CA PHE A 444 -25.94 -0.96 18.68
C PHE A 444 -25.98 -1.33 17.18
N ASN A 445 -25.96 -2.63 16.85
CA ASN A 445 -25.94 -3.11 15.45
C ASN A 445 -27.32 -3.50 14.93
N THR A 446 -28.28 -3.80 15.82
CA THR A 446 -29.60 -4.29 15.43
C THR A 446 -30.70 -3.23 15.59
N PRO A 447 -31.66 -3.11 14.64
CA PRO A 447 -32.77 -2.16 14.75
C PRO A 447 -33.68 -2.40 15.96
N LYS A 448 -33.79 -3.65 16.41
CA LYS A 448 -34.60 -4.05 17.59
C LYS A 448 -33.86 -3.86 18.92
N GLY A 449 -32.58 -3.45 18.90
CA GLY A 449 -31.81 -3.13 20.10
C GLY A 449 -32.12 -1.73 20.63
N GLY A 450 -31.41 -1.35 21.68
CA GLY A 450 -31.51 0.02 22.26
C GLY A 450 -30.54 1.02 21.62
N ARG A 451 -30.31 0.91 20.30
CA ARG A 451 -29.42 1.82 19.58
C ARG A 451 -30.05 3.20 19.40
N CYS A 452 -29.25 4.23 19.38
CA CYS A 452 -29.71 5.58 19.04
C CYS A 452 -30.30 5.60 17.63
N THR A 453 -31.53 6.07 17.50
CA THR A 453 -32.27 6.13 16.22
C THR A 453 -31.75 7.24 15.30
N THR A 454 -31.14 8.31 15.84
CA THR A 454 -30.61 9.44 15.07
C THR A 454 -29.35 9.06 14.28
N CYS A 455 -28.43 8.29 14.88
CA CYS A 455 -27.18 7.87 14.23
C CYS A 455 -27.16 6.37 13.90
N ASP A 456 -28.28 5.67 14.03
CA ASP A 456 -28.37 4.24 13.81
C ASP A 456 -27.30 3.41 14.54
N GLY A 457 -26.90 3.85 15.73
CA GLY A 457 -25.88 3.21 16.54
C GLY A 457 -24.45 3.46 16.07
N GLN A 458 -24.22 4.39 15.15
CA GLN A 458 -22.86 4.74 14.69
C GLN A 458 -22.11 5.63 15.68
N GLY A 459 -22.84 6.40 16.52
CA GLY A 459 -22.26 7.37 17.45
C GLY A 459 -21.87 8.69 16.80
N SER A 460 -21.83 8.76 15.47
CA SER A 460 -21.46 9.94 14.69
C SER A 460 -22.40 10.14 13.52
N LEU A 461 -22.40 11.35 12.98
CA LEU A 461 -23.06 11.73 11.75
C LEU A 461 -22.01 12.19 10.76
N THR A 462 -22.09 11.72 9.53
CA THR A 462 -21.21 12.14 8.43
C THR A 462 -21.95 13.18 7.60
N HIS A 463 -21.32 14.33 7.40
CA HIS A 463 -21.80 15.40 6.53
C HIS A 463 -20.97 15.38 5.24
N GLU A 464 -21.58 14.93 4.16
CA GLU A 464 -20.95 14.91 2.84
C GLU A 464 -20.74 16.33 2.33
N MET A 465 -19.51 16.63 1.92
CA MET A 465 -19.12 17.95 1.40
C MET A 465 -18.69 17.79 -0.05
N SER A 466 -19.36 18.49 -0.97
CA SER A 466 -19.14 18.35 -2.43
C SER A 466 -17.72 18.68 -2.91
N PHE A 467 -16.96 19.49 -2.17
CA PHE A 467 -15.61 19.96 -2.56
C PHE A 467 -14.56 19.84 -1.46
N LEU A 468 -14.93 19.34 -0.29
CA LEU A 468 -14.06 19.15 0.87
C LEU A 468 -14.21 17.72 1.38
N PRO A 469 -13.25 17.21 2.17
CA PRO A 469 -13.44 15.94 2.86
C PRO A 469 -14.69 15.96 3.74
N ASP A 470 -15.37 14.83 3.83
CA ASP A 470 -16.54 14.65 4.67
C ASP A 470 -16.24 15.01 6.12
N VAL A 471 -17.17 15.75 6.75
CA VAL A 471 -17.05 16.13 8.16
C VAL A 471 -17.82 15.15 9.03
N VAL A 472 -17.13 14.50 9.95
CA VAL A 472 -17.73 13.56 10.91
C VAL A 472 -17.90 14.25 12.26
N THR A 473 -19.13 14.35 12.75
CA THR A 473 -19.46 14.96 14.05
C THR A 473 -20.07 13.95 15.00
N ALA A 474 -19.86 14.11 16.31
CA ALA A 474 -20.53 13.28 17.31
C ALA A 474 -22.06 13.45 17.20
N CYS A 475 -22.81 12.38 17.30
CA CYS A 475 -24.28 12.43 17.23
C CYS A 475 -24.83 13.28 18.39
N PRO A 476 -25.59 14.37 18.12
CA PRO A 476 -26.08 15.25 19.18
C PRO A 476 -27.12 14.58 20.08
N ALA A 477 -27.87 13.58 19.58
CA ALA A 477 -28.90 12.90 20.34
C ALA A 477 -28.33 11.93 21.40
N CYS A 478 -27.22 11.25 21.11
CA CYS A 478 -26.61 10.30 22.07
C CYS A 478 -25.23 10.76 22.58
N GLY A 479 -24.74 11.92 22.19
CA GLY A 479 -23.41 12.40 22.57
C GLY A 479 -22.26 11.45 22.19
N GLY A 480 -22.40 10.70 21.11
CA GLY A 480 -21.41 9.68 20.71
C GLY A 480 -21.60 8.29 21.36
N GLN A 481 -22.47 8.15 22.34
CA GLN A 481 -22.64 6.92 23.15
C GLN A 481 -23.38 5.79 22.44
N ARG A 482 -23.89 5.97 21.22
CA ARG A 482 -24.50 4.95 20.33
C ARG A 482 -25.86 4.40 20.75
N PHE A 483 -26.32 4.62 21.98
CA PHE A 483 -27.54 4.07 22.56
C PHE A 483 -28.58 5.13 22.91
N GLU A 484 -29.83 4.71 23.05
CA GLU A 484 -30.92 5.53 23.57
C GLU A 484 -30.75 5.80 25.07
N PRO A 485 -31.29 6.93 25.59
CA PRO A 485 -31.17 7.30 27.00
C PRO A 485 -31.61 6.22 27.99
N GLN A 486 -32.71 5.50 27.67
CA GLN A 486 -33.18 4.39 28.54
C GLN A 486 -32.16 3.25 28.64
N THR A 487 -31.50 2.90 27.56
CA THR A 487 -30.46 1.87 27.54
C THR A 487 -29.22 2.34 28.32
N LEU A 488 -28.87 3.62 28.21
CA LEU A 488 -27.76 4.25 28.94
C LEU A 488 -28.04 4.39 30.43
N GLY A 489 -29.33 4.33 30.83
CA GLY A 489 -29.73 4.35 32.24
C GLY A 489 -29.31 3.09 33.02
N VAL A 490 -29.15 1.95 32.34
CA VAL A 490 -28.67 0.70 32.97
C VAL A 490 -27.16 0.77 33.16
N ARG A 491 -26.72 0.45 34.39
CA ARG A 491 -25.31 0.59 34.75
C ARG A 491 -24.70 -0.70 35.29
N TYR A 492 -23.44 -0.92 34.98
CA TYR A 492 -22.59 -1.97 35.55
C TYR A 492 -21.35 -1.33 36.17
N LYS A 493 -21.14 -1.52 37.47
CA LYS A 493 -20.10 -0.83 38.26
C LYS A 493 -20.13 0.71 38.07
N GLY A 494 -21.32 1.31 37.93
CA GLY A 494 -21.52 2.73 37.72
C GLY A 494 -21.39 3.22 36.27
N LEU A 495 -21.02 2.35 35.31
CA LEU A 495 -20.81 2.66 33.92
C LEU A 495 -22.00 2.22 33.06
N SER A 496 -22.43 3.06 32.10
CA SER A 496 -23.39 2.70 31.06
C SER A 496 -22.72 1.87 29.96
N ALA A 497 -23.51 1.29 29.05
CA ALA A 497 -22.98 0.60 27.88
C ALA A 497 -22.18 1.54 26.98
N GLY A 498 -22.56 2.82 26.87
CA GLY A 498 -21.82 3.84 26.14
C GLY A 498 -20.48 4.18 26.82
N ASP A 499 -20.47 4.32 28.16
CA ASP A 499 -19.23 4.58 28.89
C ASP A 499 -18.25 3.42 28.73
N VAL A 500 -18.73 2.16 28.75
CA VAL A 500 -17.89 0.97 28.51
C VAL A 500 -17.26 1.00 27.13
N LEU A 501 -17.97 1.44 26.07
CA LEU A 501 -17.39 1.60 24.76
C LEU A 501 -16.31 2.70 24.69
N ALA A 502 -16.37 3.69 25.57
CA ALA A 502 -15.37 4.75 25.67
C ALA A 502 -14.12 4.33 26.46
N LEU A 503 -14.15 3.23 27.21
CA LEU A 503 -12.99 2.71 27.94
C LEU A 503 -11.90 2.26 26.95
N THR A 504 -10.64 2.49 27.33
CA THR A 504 -9.51 1.81 26.68
C THR A 504 -9.50 0.32 27.05
N ALA A 505 -8.82 -0.49 26.24
CA ALA A 505 -8.66 -1.91 26.56
C ALA A 505 -8.02 -2.11 27.94
N GLU A 506 -7.02 -1.31 28.29
CA GLU A 506 -6.36 -1.32 29.62
C GLU A 506 -7.32 -1.01 30.75
N GLN A 507 -8.14 0.03 30.64
CA GLN A 507 -9.16 0.37 31.62
C GLN A 507 -10.23 -0.72 31.76
N ALA A 508 -10.65 -1.29 30.63
CA ALA A 508 -11.64 -2.34 30.60
C ALA A 508 -11.17 -3.64 31.28
N VAL A 509 -9.87 -3.96 31.28
CA VAL A 509 -9.30 -5.07 32.06
C VAL A 509 -9.65 -4.96 33.52
N SER A 510 -9.53 -3.77 34.12
CA SER A 510 -9.85 -3.54 35.53
C SER A 510 -11.36 -3.61 35.83
N VAL A 511 -12.19 -3.05 34.94
CA VAL A 511 -13.66 -3.08 35.10
C VAL A 511 -14.21 -4.51 35.05
N PHE A 512 -13.68 -5.34 34.14
CA PHE A 512 -14.16 -6.71 33.92
C PHE A 512 -13.27 -7.80 34.55
N GLU A 513 -12.48 -7.49 35.58
CA GLU A 513 -11.51 -8.40 36.22
C GLU A 513 -12.10 -9.79 36.56
N ASN A 514 -13.38 -9.84 36.96
CA ASN A 514 -14.11 -11.06 37.33
C ASN A 514 -14.69 -11.81 36.09
N HIS A 515 -14.41 -11.37 34.88
CA HIS A 515 -14.91 -11.98 33.64
C HIS A 515 -13.74 -12.44 32.73
N PRO A 516 -13.13 -13.62 33.00
CA PRO A 516 -11.90 -14.07 32.31
C PRO A 516 -12.01 -14.08 30.78
N LYS A 517 -13.20 -14.44 30.25
CA LYS A 517 -13.44 -14.46 28.81
C LYS A 517 -13.47 -13.07 28.14
N ILE A 518 -13.71 -12.01 28.90
CA ILE A 518 -13.63 -10.62 28.45
C ILE A 518 -12.20 -10.12 28.63
N VAL A 519 -11.59 -10.44 29.78
CA VAL A 519 -10.25 -9.93 30.12
C VAL A 519 -9.14 -10.52 29.27
N ALA A 520 -9.22 -11.80 28.88
CA ALA A 520 -8.14 -12.46 28.14
C ALA A 520 -7.82 -11.78 26.81
N PRO A 521 -8.81 -11.47 25.91
CA PRO A 521 -8.54 -10.71 24.68
C PRO A 521 -7.99 -9.30 24.95
N LEU A 522 -8.48 -8.62 25.98
CA LEU A 522 -8.05 -7.28 26.35
C LEU A 522 -6.60 -7.26 26.83
N ARG A 523 -6.21 -8.23 27.69
CA ARG A 523 -4.80 -8.38 28.12
C ARG A 523 -3.87 -8.66 26.95
N THR A 524 -4.28 -9.56 26.03
CA THR A 524 -3.49 -9.83 24.83
C THR A 524 -3.32 -8.57 23.99
N LEU A 525 -4.36 -7.72 23.88
CA LEU A 525 -4.26 -6.45 23.17
C LEU A 525 -3.30 -5.48 23.88
N CYS A 526 -3.30 -5.45 25.22
CA CYS A 526 -2.32 -4.69 26.00
C CYS A 526 -0.89 -5.21 25.81
N ASP A 527 -0.70 -6.54 25.82
CA ASP A 527 0.60 -7.19 25.58
C ASP A 527 1.15 -6.86 24.17
N LEU A 528 0.27 -6.60 23.20
CA LEU A 528 0.62 -6.16 21.85
C LEU A 528 0.89 -4.64 21.74
N GLY A 529 0.95 -3.91 22.86
CA GLY A 529 1.16 -2.46 22.85
C GLY A 529 -0.03 -1.63 22.37
N ALA A 530 -1.23 -2.22 22.29
CA ALA A 530 -2.45 -1.57 21.80
C ALA A 530 -3.52 -1.38 22.91
N GLY A 531 -3.10 -1.36 24.17
CA GLY A 531 -3.99 -1.20 25.33
C GLY A 531 -4.72 0.15 25.40
N TYR A 532 -4.21 1.16 24.72
CA TYR A 532 -4.80 2.49 24.63
C TYR A 532 -6.02 2.59 23.69
N ILE A 533 -6.24 1.60 22.82
CA ILE A 533 -7.37 1.58 21.88
C ILE A 533 -8.68 1.49 22.67
N THR A 534 -9.65 2.35 22.33
CA THR A 534 -10.97 2.32 22.97
C THR A 534 -11.85 1.22 22.38
N LEU A 535 -12.67 0.59 23.24
CA LEU A 535 -13.52 -0.54 22.84
C LEU A 535 -14.53 -0.19 21.76
N GLY A 536 -14.98 1.06 21.69
CA GLY A 536 -15.95 1.59 20.73
C GLY A 536 -15.34 2.37 19.58
N GLN A 537 -14.03 2.38 19.39
CA GLN A 537 -13.38 3.10 18.30
C GLN A 537 -13.82 2.53 16.95
N GLY A 538 -14.23 3.40 16.02
CA GLY A 538 -14.65 2.96 14.69
C GLY A 538 -13.48 2.39 13.87
N SER A 539 -13.71 1.32 13.12
CA SER A 539 -12.65 0.64 12.35
C SER A 539 -11.91 1.56 11.36
N HIS A 540 -12.59 2.58 10.84
CA HIS A 540 -12.03 3.56 9.89
C HIS A 540 -11.09 4.58 10.54
N THR A 541 -11.05 4.66 11.87
CA THR A 541 -10.13 5.55 12.62
C THR A 541 -8.91 4.82 13.16
N LEU A 542 -8.84 3.50 12.99
CA LEU A 542 -7.68 2.71 13.38
C LEU A 542 -6.58 2.84 12.32
N SER A 543 -5.33 3.00 12.76
CA SER A 543 -4.17 2.84 11.87
C SER A 543 -4.05 1.39 11.40
N GLY A 544 -3.32 1.17 10.28
CA GLY A 544 -3.08 -0.18 9.77
C GLY A 544 -2.43 -1.11 10.80
N GLY A 545 -1.44 -0.62 11.54
CA GLY A 545 -0.79 -1.37 12.62
C GLY A 545 -1.72 -1.68 13.79
N GLU A 546 -2.62 -0.76 14.18
CA GLU A 546 -3.63 -1.01 15.22
C GLU A 546 -4.63 -2.10 14.78
N ALA A 547 -5.11 -2.04 13.54
CA ALA A 547 -6.00 -3.05 12.99
C ALA A 547 -5.33 -4.44 12.97
N GLN A 548 -4.06 -4.50 12.59
CA GLN A 548 -3.27 -5.74 12.57
C GLN A 548 -3.11 -6.33 13.98
N ARG A 549 -2.74 -5.50 14.97
CA ARG A 549 -2.62 -5.94 16.38
C ARG A 549 -3.95 -6.46 16.94
N LEU A 550 -5.06 -5.82 16.57
CA LEU A 550 -6.37 -6.26 16.97
C LEU A 550 -6.75 -7.63 16.37
N LYS A 551 -6.42 -7.86 15.08
CA LYS A 551 -6.59 -9.17 14.43
C LYS A 551 -5.75 -10.23 15.13
N LEU A 552 -4.50 -9.90 15.45
CA LEU A 552 -3.60 -10.82 16.15
C LEU A 552 -4.12 -11.15 17.57
N ALA A 553 -4.64 -10.17 18.30
CA ALA A 553 -5.25 -10.39 19.62
C ALA A 553 -6.45 -11.33 19.54
N ALA A 554 -7.30 -11.18 18.52
CA ALA A 554 -8.44 -12.06 18.30
C ALA A 554 -8.01 -13.51 18.03
N GLU A 555 -7.03 -13.73 17.17
CA GLU A 555 -6.52 -15.06 16.86
C GLU A 555 -5.82 -15.73 18.04
N LEU A 556 -5.05 -14.99 18.82
CA LEU A 556 -4.38 -15.50 20.01
C LEU A 556 -5.35 -15.97 21.10
N THR A 557 -6.54 -15.39 21.14
CA THR A 557 -7.56 -15.66 22.16
C THR A 557 -8.72 -16.53 21.67
N ALA A 558 -8.87 -16.69 20.35
CA ALA A 558 -9.75 -17.71 19.79
C ALA A 558 -9.27 -19.07 20.30
N GLY A 559 -10.09 -19.70 21.19
CA GLY A 559 -9.71 -20.85 21.99
C GLY A 559 -8.94 -21.92 21.24
N ALA A 560 -8.00 -22.55 21.95
CA ALA A 560 -7.06 -23.54 21.43
C ALA A 560 -7.78 -24.66 20.66
N ARG A 561 -7.89 -24.49 19.36
CA ARG A 561 -8.04 -25.62 18.45
C ARG A 561 -6.63 -26.18 18.26
N HIS A 562 -6.43 -27.45 18.53
CA HIS A 562 -5.14 -28.14 18.32
C HIS A 562 -4.81 -28.33 16.84
N GLU A 563 -5.09 -27.32 16.01
CA GLU A 563 -4.90 -27.35 14.57
C GLU A 563 -3.71 -26.48 14.24
N HIS A 564 -2.64 -27.10 13.71
CA HIS A 564 -1.46 -26.39 13.25
C HIS A 564 -1.81 -25.30 12.23
N THR A 565 -1.56 -24.05 12.56
CA THR A 565 -1.88 -22.90 11.73
C THR A 565 -0.61 -22.28 11.17
N LEU A 566 -0.62 -21.99 9.86
CA LEU A 566 0.37 -21.12 9.21
C LEU A 566 -0.11 -19.68 9.29
N TYR A 567 0.56 -18.85 10.06
CA TYR A 567 0.33 -17.41 10.13
C TYR A 567 1.29 -16.68 9.20
N VAL A 568 0.75 -15.75 8.40
CA VAL A 568 1.53 -14.82 7.58
C VAL A 568 1.25 -13.40 8.06
N LEU A 569 2.29 -12.69 8.48
CA LEU A 569 2.24 -11.30 8.90
C LEU A 569 3.08 -10.43 7.96
N ASP A 570 2.59 -9.22 7.69
CA ASP A 570 3.28 -8.24 6.86
C ASP A 570 3.59 -6.99 7.70
N GLU A 571 4.88 -6.73 7.92
CA GLU A 571 5.45 -5.60 8.66
C GLU A 571 4.72 -5.28 9.98
N PRO A 572 4.63 -6.25 10.93
CA PRO A 572 3.84 -6.06 12.16
C PRO A 572 4.44 -5.04 13.13
N THR A 573 5.66 -4.56 12.92
CA THR A 573 6.30 -3.51 13.74
C THR A 573 5.90 -2.09 13.31
N THR A 574 5.17 -1.94 12.20
CA THR A 574 4.74 -0.62 11.69
C THR A 574 3.98 0.17 12.75
N GLY A 575 4.39 1.43 12.97
CA GLY A 575 3.79 2.33 13.96
C GLY A 575 3.99 1.88 15.42
N LEU A 576 4.95 1.01 15.70
CA LEU A 576 5.31 0.64 17.07
C LEU A 576 6.48 1.47 17.60
N HIS A 577 6.32 1.95 18.82
CA HIS A 577 7.46 2.47 19.57
C HIS A 577 8.47 1.35 19.87
N VAL A 578 9.75 1.67 19.91
CA VAL A 578 10.85 0.71 20.13
C VAL A 578 10.61 -0.20 21.34
N ALA A 579 10.06 0.35 22.44
CA ALA A 579 9.73 -0.42 23.65
C ALA A 579 8.62 -1.48 23.45
N ASP A 580 7.77 -1.33 22.43
CA ASP A 580 6.66 -2.25 22.18
C ASP A 580 7.02 -3.36 21.18
N VAL A 581 8.12 -3.19 20.44
CA VAL A 581 8.65 -4.23 19.52
C VAL A 581 9.04 -5.49 20.29
N GLU A 582 9.71 -5.35 21.44
CA GLU A 582 10.07 -6.50 22.31
C GLU A 582 8.81 -7.29 22.73
N LYS A 583 7.77 -6.57 23.17
CA LYS A 583 6.49 -7.18 23.57
C LYS A 583 5.86 -7.95 22.41
N LEU A 584 5.88 -7.34 21.21
CA LEU A 584 5.36 -7.98 20.01
C LEU A 584 6.11 -9.28 19.72
N VAL A 585 7.45 -9.28 19.70
CA VAL A 585 8.26 -10.48 19.45
C VAL A 585 7.96 -11.59 20.46
N HIS A 586 7.78 -11.22 21.72
CA HIS A 586 7.41 -12.17 22.78
C HIS A 586 6.01 -12.78 22.56
N VAL A 587 5.03 -11.94 22.18
CA VAL A 587 3.67 -12.40 21.88
C VAL A 587 3.65 -13.29 20.62
N LEU A 588 4.43 -12.96 19.59
CA LEU A 588 4.59 -13.80 18.39
C LEU A 588 5.23 -15.14 18.74
N GLY A 589 6.19 -15.16 19.67
CA GLY A 589 6.78 -16.38 20.19
C GLY A 589 5.75 -17.33 20.80
N ARG A 590 4.72 -16.81 21.47
CA ARG A 590 3.62 -17.63 22.05
C ARG A 590 2.81 -18.40 21.00
N LEU A 591 2.73 -17.94 19.75
CA LEU A 591 2.14 -18.72 18.65
C LEU A 591 3.00 -19.95 18.34
N VAL A 592 4.31 -19.74 18.24
CA VAL A 592 5.28 -20.81 17.98
C VAL A 592 5.31 -21.83 19.11
N ASP A 593 5.23 -21.37 20.36
CA ASP A 593 5.17 -22.24 21.56
C ASP A 593 3.92 -23.14 21.58
N ARG A 594 2.84 -22.75 20.86
CA ARG A 594 1.66 -23.60 20.63
C ARG A 594 1.84 -24.64 19.53
N GLY A 595 2.96 -24.60 18.80
CA GLY A 595 3.24 -25.46 17.65
C GLY A 595 2.86 -24.85 16.29
N ASP A 596 2.40 -23.59 16.25
CA ASP A 596 2.05 -22.92 15.00
C ASP A 596 3.29 -22.49 14.21
N THR A 597 3.14 -22.34 12.89
CA THR A 597 4.18 -21.78 12.01
C THR A 597 3.91 -20.31 11.76
N LEU A 598 4.90 -19.49 11.95
CA LEU A 598 4.81 -18.04 11.78
C LEU A 598 5.79 -17.57 10.70
N VAL A 599 5.27 -16.99 9.60
CA VAL A 599 6.04 -16.37 8.54
C VAL A 599 5.78 -14.86 8.57
N VAL A 600 6.82 -14.07 8.81
CA VAL A 600 6.73 -12.62 8.96
C VAL A 600 7.60 -11.94 7.92
N ILE A 601 7.03 -11.03 7.14
CA ILE A 601 7.78 -10.12 6.27
C ILE A 601 8.20 -8.95 7.15
N GLU A 602 9.53 -8.77 7.35
CA GLU A 602 10.03 -7.75 8.27
C GLU A 602 11.43 -7.25 7.93
N HIS A 603 11.71 -6.03 8.42
CA HIS A 603 13.01 -5.36 8.28
C HIS A 603 13.62 -4.97 9.64
N HIS A 604 12.83 -5.01 10.71
CA HIS A 604 13.25 -4.55 12.04
C HIS A 604 14.35 -5.48 12.60
N PRO A 605 15.54 -4.94 12.99
CA PRO A 605 16.67 -5.75 13.42
C PRO A 605 16.35 -6.72 14.57
N GLN A 606 15.62 -6.26 15.59
CA GLN A 606 15.24 -7.08 16.74
C GLN A 606 14.33 -8.26 16.36
N VAL A 607 13.39 -8.05 15.43
CA VAL A 607 12.50 -9.13 14.95
C VAL A 607 13.29 -10.17 14.16
N MET A 608 14.20 -9.70 13.30
CA MET A 608 15.09 -10.59 12.54
C MET A 608 16.02 -11.39 13.45
N ALA A 609 16.59 -10.77 14.48
CA ALA A 609 17.47 -11.43 15.44
C ALA A 609 16.72 -12.44 16.33
N GLY A 610 15.43 -12.19 16.65
CA GLY A 610 14.58 -13.07 17.45
C GLY A 610 13.94 -14.22 16.67
N ALA A 611 14.15 -14.33 15.36
CA ALA A 611 13.61 -15.38 14.50
C ALA A 611 14.34 -16.73 14.73
N ASP A 612 13.64 -17.83 14.43
CA ASP A 612 14.26 -19.18 14.40
C ASP A 612 14.94 -19.45 13.04
N TRP A 613 14.39 -18.82 11.98
CA TRP A 613 14.85 -19.00 10.60
C TRP A 613 14.67 -17.70 9.80
N LEU A 614 15.63 -17.39 8.96
CA LEU A 614 15.61 -16.24 8.06
C LEU A 614 15.65 -16.71 6.61
N ILE A 615 14.89 -16.00 5.76
CA ILE A 615 14.93 -16.11 4.31
C ILE A 615 15.18 -14.70 3.78
N GLU A 616 16.33 -14.45 3.18
CA GLU A 616 16.70 -13.14 2.65
C GLU A 616 16.59 -13.13 1.14
N LEU A 617 15.76 -12.21 0.61
CA LEU A 617 15.64 -11.92 -0.81
C LEU A 617 16.52 -10.72 -1.20
N GLY A 618 17.09 -10.79 -2.39
CA GLY A 618 17.96 -9.75 -2.93
C GLY A 618 18.57 -10.14 -4.26
N PRO A 619 19.81 -9.66 -4.56
CA PRO A 619 20.61 -8.72 -3.75
C PRO A 619 20.09 -7.29 -3.71
N GLU A 620 19.30 -6.88 -4.75
CA GLU A 620 18.71 -5.55 -4.92
C GLU A 620 17.19 -5.65 -5.10
N GLY A 621 16.52 -4.51 -5.33
CA GLY A 621 15.12 -4.46 -5.72
C GLY A 621 14.91 -4.62 -7.23
N GLY A 622 13.65 -4.86 -7.65
CA GLY A 622 13.25 -4.94 -9.05
C GLY A 622 13.96 -6.05 -9.83
N ASP A 623 14.38 -5.75 -11.05
CA ASP A 623 15.00 -6.72 -11.97
C ASP A 623 16.33 -7.30 -11.47
N ALA A 624 17.05 -6.58 -10.64
CA ALA A 624 18.29 -7.05 -10.02
C ALA A 624 18.04 -7.91 -8.76
N GLY A 625 16.80 -7.97 -8.28
CA GLY A 625 16.36 -8.76 -7.14
C GLY A 625 15.78 -10.12 -7.49
N GLY A 626 14.85 -10.58 -6.66
CA GLY A 626 14.07 -11.79 -6.89
C GLY A 626 14.83 -13.10 -6.73
N ARG A 627 15.91 -13.14 -5.93
CA ARG A 627 16.70 -14.34 -5.64
C ARG A 627 16.86 -14.53 -4.14
N ILE A 628 17.00 -15.76 -3.67
CA ILE A 628 17.45 -16.04 -2.31
C ILE A 628 18.95 -15.81 -2.23
N VAL A 629 19.37 -14.86 -1.37
CA VAL A 629 20.78 -14.54 -1.12
C VAL A 629 21.29 -15.18 0.17
N ALA A 630 20.39 -15.40 1.13
CA ALA A 630 20.68 -16.13 2.36
C ALA A 630 19.45 -16.86 2.87
N GLN A 631 19.67 -18.03 3.50
CA GLN A 631 18.64 -18.80 4.20
C GLN A 631 19.31 -19.56 5.34
N GLY A 632 18.67 -19.58 6.52
CA GLY A 632 19.17 -20.29 7.69
C GLY A 632 18.89 -19.57 9.01
N PRO A 633 19.42 -20.07 10.13
CA PRO A 633 19.35 -19.40 11.42
C PRO A 633 19.94 -17.98 11.36
N PRO A 634 19.43 -17.01 12.14
CA PRO A 634 19.92 -15.62 12.13
C PRO A 634 21.44 -15.49 12.30
N ARG A 635 22.03 -16.31 13.19
CA ARG A 635 23.48 -16.34 13.44
C ARG A 635 24.31 -16.72 12.22
N ASP A 636 23.77 -17.54 11.32
CA ASP A 636 24.47 -17.95 10.11
C ASP A 636 24.28 -16.94 8.98
N VAL A 637 23.12 -16.28 8.92
CA VAL A 637 22.87 -15.17 7.99
C VAL A 637 23.74 -13.96 8.37
N ALA A 638 23.89 -13.64 9.66
CA ALA A 638 24.75 -12.55 10.15
C ALA A 638 26.22 -12.67 9.71
N LYS A 639 26.72 -13.88 9.43
CA LYS A 639 28.09 -14.11 8.91
C LYS A 639 28.23 -13.80 7.42
N LYS A 640 27.11 -13.62 6.70
CA LYS A 640 27.12 -13.37 5.25
C LYS A 640 27.23 -11.88 4.99
N LYS A 641 27.94 -11.50 3.90
CA LYS A 641 28.09 -10.11 3.46
C LYS A 641 26.88 -9.64 2.63
N THR A 642 25.67 -9.95 3.09
CA THR A 642 24.41 -9.51 2.48
C THR A 642 23.89 -8.26 3.19
N ALA A 643 22.91 -7.57 2.59
CA ALA A 643 22.33 -6.37 3.20
C ALA A 643 21.77 -6.65 4.61
N THR A 644 21.00 -7.73 4.75
CA THR A 644 20.45 -8.15 6.05
C THR A 644 21.52 -8.71 6.98
N GLY A 645 22.50 -9.46 6.42
CA GLY A 645 23.60 -10.02 7.21
C GLY A 645 24.42 -8.95 7.94
N VAL A 646 24.71 -7.82 7.29
CA VAL A 646 25.41 -6.69 7.91
C VAL A 646 24.61 -6.09 9.07
N VAL A 647 23.30 -5.88 8.88
CA VAL A 647 22.39 -5.35 9.92
C VAL A 647 22.34 -6.30 11.12
N LEU A 648 22.15 -7.59 10.87
CA LEU A 648 22.11 -8.61 11.92
C LEU A 648 23.43 -8.74 12.69
N SER A 649 24.56 -8.66 11.98
CA SER A 649 25.87 -8.70 12.63
C SER A 649 26.05 -7.54 13.62
N ALA A 650 25.58 -6.33 13.27
CA ALA A 650 25.59 -5.18 14.15
C ALA A 650 24.66 -5.37 15.35
N GLU A 651 23.41 -5.82 15.12
CA GLU A 651 22.41 -6.03 16.16
C GLU A 651 22.82 -7.13 17.17
N MET A 652 23.40 -8.22 16.69
CA MET A 652 23.80 -9.36 17.54
C MET A 652 25.14 -9.17 18.24
N SER A 653 25.89 -8.11 17.88
CA SER A 653 27.17 -7.76 18.52
C SER A 653 26.97 -6.83 19.72
N LEU A 654 25.77 -6.28 19.87
CA LEU A 654 25.32 -5.47 21.01
C LEU A 654 24.81 -6.37 22.12
#